data_accdb5824fcf52a17065f0ec28e3f623
#
_entry.id   accdb5824fcf52a17065f0ec28e3f623
#
_cell.length_a   1.000
_cell.length_b   1.000
_cell.length_c   1.000
_cell.angle_alpha   90.00
_cell.angle_beta   90.00
_cell.angle_gamma   90.00
#
_symmetry.space_group_name_H-M   'P 1'
#
loop_
_entity.id
_entity.type
_entity.pdbx_description
1 polymer ?
#
loop_
_entity_poly.entity_id
_entity_poly.type
_entity_poly.pdbx_seq_one_letter_code
_entity_poly.pdbx_strand_id
1 'polypeptide(L)'
;MSRFPDLAKMFSLQTESDIPDDIPVHLVAPLEILPSKSNCPTAKEGGKFLHSAYNPLREAEQAAKAAKSSLTEVYSAAFFSCGLGYAPISYANLFPNDTIIIVESDPRYFFTALSLVDWEPLFRHSNFIIALGTGIDSVVSLIEHTAGLKHTAISENAAQSQHAADYFQALRSLIERNKRKVEINASTLEKFSKLWLKNTCRNLHFLAETDGVNIFKNSCPGDLPCVILAAGPTLQDVLPQLAELKKRAILIAVDTALRACLRAGVEPDFVILADPQYYAYRHIAGLESPSSILITESAAYPAVFRFKCKKIVMCASLFPLGQYIEKQIGSKGELVAGGSVSTTAWDFARFIGAKEIFCAGLDLGYPGLETHIKGSTFEEAIHAKSSRLSPAEKQGSQILFGAGMSQESDYQGKQILTDSKMKMFAWWFESKQEEFKSSVKSYTLSAKSLKIPGFQVADVEELLSRPEKFTEKEKFLNSAGNGGTGVGSDHACVGKTCETGFERVSAKAMPEPHTPVDGVAENATAVGARGRLSPSFTLALTNLKSGLEELYSTAKKGFRLADDGMKSTFPAKVLPELEKIDSKILHSEYKEIASLVFPTEKRLSELFQNLPPLADEIKSSLQKSRLIYKELMQSVTQYQNLLND
;
A
#
# COMPACT_ATOMS: atom_id res chain seq x y z
N MET A 1 28.65 0.27 -30.31
CA MET A 1 29.15 0.86 -29.06
C MET A 1 30.03 2.09 -29.29
N SER A 2 31.02 2.07 -30.17
CA SER A 2 31.85 3.26 -30.45
C SER A 2 31.09 4.52 -30.87
N ARG A 3 29.91 4.38 -31.45
CA ARG A 3 29.01 5.51 -31.80
C ARG A 3 28.18 6.07 -30.62
N PHE A 4 28.17 5.36 -29.48
CA PHE A 4 27.36 5.71 -28.32
C PHE A 4 28.19 5.51 -27.03
N PRO A 5 29.06 6.45 -26.68
CA PRO A 5 29.96 6.34 -25.52
C PRO A 5 29.22 6.18 -24.18
N ASP A 6 27.96 6.62 -24.09
CA ASP A 6 27.13 6.43 -22.89
C ASP A 6 26.72 4.98 -22.66
N LEU A 7 26.67 4.15 -23.71
CA LEU A 7 26.48 2.71 -23.59
C LEU A 7 27.65 2.03 -22.89
N ALA A 8 28.87 2.49 -23.11
CA ALA A 8 30.04 1.96 -22.43
C ALA A 8 29.96 2.15 -20.91
N LYS A 9 29.45 3.30 -20.45
CA LYS A 9 29.20 3.57 -19.02
C LYS A 9 28.08 2.68 -18.45
N MET A 10 27.01 2.45 -19.21
CA MET A 10 25.92 1.57 -18.77
C MET A 10 26.37 0.13 -18.55
N PHE A 11 27.37 -0.35 -19.32
CA PHE A 11 27.89 -1.72 -19.20
C PHE A 11 29.16 -1.81 -18.34
N SER A 12 29.47 -0.78 -17.55
CA SER A 12 30.66 -0.74 -16.66
C SER A 12 31.98 -0.94 -17.39
N LEU A 13 32.06 -0.55 -18.66
CA LEU A 13 33.31 -0.55 -19.42
C LEU A 13 34.17 0.64 -18.97
N GLN A 14 35.44 0.41 -18.62
CA GLN A 14 36.24 1.42 -17.91
C GLN A 14 36.83 2.46 -18.84
N THR A 15 37.03 2.16 -20.14
CA THR A 15 37.59 3.07 -21.15
C THR A 15 36.98 2.85 -22.54
N GLU A 16 37.09 3.85 -23.45
CA GLU A 16 36.71 3.67 -24.86
C GLU A 16 37.51 2.55 -25.57
N SER A 17 38.70 2.25 -25.11
CA SER A 17 39.56 1.17 -25.62
C SER A 17 39.05 -0.23 -25.24
N ASP A 18 38.15 -0.32 -24.25
CA ASP A 18 37.57 -1.60 -23.81
C ASP A 18 36.31 -1.98 -24.63
N ILE A 19 35.90 -1.12 -25.57
CA ILE A 19 34.77 -1.41 -26.46
C ILE A 19 35.29 -2.18 -27.67
N PRO A 20 35.04 -3.48 -27.80
CA PRO A 20 35.47 -4.24 -28.95
C PRO A 20 34.74 -3.77 -30.22
N ASP A 21 35.45 -3.75 -31.34
CA ASP A 21 34.84 -3.46 -32.65
C ASP A 21 33.75 -4.48 -33.01
N ASP A 22 33.94 -5.73 -32.61
CA ASP A 22 32.97 -6.81 -32.73
C ASP A 22 32.47 -7.27 -31.36
N ILE A 23 31.23 -7.76 -31.32
CA ILE A 23 30.63 -8.34 -30.09
C ILE A 23 31.41 -9.62 -29.75
N PRO A 24 31.98 -9.73 -28.53
CA PRO A 24 32.67 -10.94 -28.10
C PRO A 24 31.77 -12.19 -28.25
N VAL A 25 32.34 -13.29 -28.71
CA VAL A 25 31.60 -14.56 -28.99
C VAL A 25 30.83 -15.05 -27.79
N HIS A 26 31.30 -14.82 -26.57
CA HIS A 26 30.59 -15.20 -25.34
C HIS A 26 29.32 -14.35 -25.08
N LEU A 27 29.15 -13.23 -25.78
CA LEU A 27 27.96 -12.37 -25.73
C LEU A 27 27.00 -12.62 -26.91
N VAL A 28 27.22 -13.61 -27.73
CA VAL A 28 26.33 -13.97 -28.84
C VAL A 28 25.34 -15.05 -28.39
N ALA A 29 24.05 -14.82 -28.65
CA ALA A 29 23.02 -15.81 -28.40
C ALA A 29 23.06 -16.95 -29.44
N PRO A 30 22.65 -18.17 -29.09
CA PRO A 30 22.67 -19.33 -30.01
C PRO A 30 21.48 -19.29 -30.99
N LEU A 31 21.44 -18.28 -31.86
CA LEU A 31 20.38 -18.06 -32.83
C LEU A 31 20.79 -18.49 -34.25
N GLU A 32 19.92 -19.15 -34.96
CA GLU A 32 20.04 -19.40 -36.39
C GLU A 32 19.52 -18.17 -37.15
N ILE A 33 20.43 -17.41 -37.76
CA ILE A 33 20.11 -16.18 -38.49
C ILE A 33 19.76 -16.51 -39.95
N LEU A 34 18.62 -16.00 -40.42
CA LEU A 34 18.06 -16.27 -41.75
C LEU A 34 17.58 -14.95 -42.40
N PRO A 35 17.63 -14.82 -43.72
CA PRO A 35 16.95 -13.74 -44.41
C PRO A 35 15.44 -14.01 -44.47
N SER A 36 14.63 -12.98 -44.22
CA SER A 36 13.19 -13.02 -44.52
C SER A 36 12.91 -12.80 -46.01
N LYS A 37 11.68 -13.01 -46.46
CA LYS A 37 11.28 -12.70 -47.86
C LYS A 37 11.36 -11.20 -48.21
N SER A 38 11.32 -10.34 -47.19
CA SER A 38 11.54 -8.88 -47.35
C SER A 38 13.02 -8.47 -47.28
N ASN A 39 13.95 -9.41 -47.26
CA ASN A 39 15.40 -9.20 -47.18
C ASN A 39 15.88 -8.59 -45.83
N CYS A 40 15.03 -8.61 -44.81
CA CYS A 40 15.42 -8.22 -43.44
C CYS A 40 15.89 -9.46 -42.68
N PRO A 41 16.86 -9.38 -41.76
CA PRO A 41 17.23 -10.48 -40.90
C PRO A 41 16.04 -11.00 -40.08
N THR A 42 15.92 -12.31 -39.97
CA THR A 42 15.09 -12.96 -38.97
C THR A 42 15.93 -14.03 -38.28
N ALA A 43 15.44 -14.55 -37.17
CA ALA A 43 16.16 -15.56 -36.43
C ALA A 43 15.24 -16.70 -36.01
N LYS A 44 15.83 -17.90 -35.80
CA LYS A 44 15.17 -19.04 -35.18
C LYS A 44 15.86 -19.45 -33.91
N GLU A 45 15.06 -19.87 -32.96
CA GLU A 45 15.51 -20.51 -31.74
C GLU A 45 14.66 -21.75 -31.47
N GLY A 46 15.29 -22.90 -31.23
CA GLY A 46 14.57 -24.17 -31.03
C GLY A 46 13.61 -24.52 -32.17
N GLY A 47 13.92 -24.13 -33.42
CA GLY A 47 13.08 -24.36 -34.59
C GLY A 47 11.93 -23.34 -34.78
N LYS A 48 11.73 -22.39 -33.85
CA LYS A 48 10.68 -21.34 -33.93
C LYS A 48 11.29 -20.05 -34.43
N PHE A 49 10.56 -19.36 -35.32
CA PHE A 49 10.95 -18.03 -35.76
C PHE A 49 10.68 -17.00 -34.66
N LEU A 50 11.64 -16.12 -34.41
CA LEU A 50 11.50 -14.96 -33.51
C LEU A 50 10.72 -13.82 -34.17
N HIS A 51 10.82 -13.72 -35.49
CA HIS A 51 10.10 -12.74 -36.30
C HIS A 51 9.56 -13.38 -37.57
N SER A 52 8.62 -12.71 -38.22
CA SER A 52 8.01 -13.18 -39.46
C SER A 52 9.05 -13.56 -40.52
N ALA A 53 8.95 -14.77 -41.05
CA ALA A 53 9.76 -15.20 -42.19
C ALA A 53 9.45 -14.44 -43.49
N TYR A 54 8.35 -13.67 -43.51
CA TYR A 54 7.90 -12.89 -44.68
C TYR A 54 8.32 -11.42 -44.57
N ASN A 55 7.85 -10.72 -43.52
CA ASN A 55 8.09 -9.30 -43.33
C ASN A 55 8.15 -8.94 -41.83
N PRO A 56 9.33 -8.95 -41.20
CA PRO A 56 9.53 -8.56 -39.80
C PRO A 56 9.13 -7.11 -39.50
N LEU A 57 9.32 -6.19 -40.45
CA LEU A 57 8.99 -4.77 -40.23
C LEU A 57 7.47 -4.52 -40.11
N ARG A 58 6.68 -5.19 -40.96
CA ARG A 58 5.22 -5.09 -40.89
C ARG A 58 4.66 -5.72 -39.60
N GLU A 59 5.22 -6.85 -39.18
CA GLU A 59 4.90 -7.48 -37.90
C GLU A 59 5.20 -6.52 -36.73
N ALA A 60 6.35 -5.90 -36.75
CA ALA A 60 6.78 -4.94 -35.73
C ALA A 60 5.87 -3.72 -35.64
N GLU A 61 5.46 -3.16 -36.78
CA GLU A 61 4.52 -2.05 -36.82
C GLU A 61 3.14 -2.41 -36.22
N GLN A 62 2.67 -3.62 -36.51
CA GLN A 62 1.45 -4.14 -35.92
C GLN A 62 1.59 -4.34 -34.40
N ALA A 63 2.69 -4.90 -33.94
CA ALA A 63 2.98 -5.09 -32.54
C ALA A 63 3.07 -3.75 -31.79
N ALA A 64 3.74 -2.75 -32.37
CA ALA A 64 3.85 -1.40 -31.81
C ALA A 64 2.47 -0.72 -31.65
N LYS A 65 1.62 -0.78 -32.69
CA LYS A 65 0.25 -0.25 -32.65
C LYS A 65 -0.63 -1.01 -31.65
N ALA A 66 -0.51 -2.34 -31.57
CA ALA A 66 -1.23 -3.16 -30.62
C ALA A 66 -0.82 -2.81 -29.17
N ALA A 67 0.47 -2.62 -28.90
CA ALA A 67 0.96 -2.18 -27.59
C ALA A 67 0.34 -0.83 -27.21
N LYS A 68 0.36 0.18 -28.08
CA LYS A 68 -0.22 1.50 -27.81
C LYS A 68 -1.73 1.46 -27.56
N SER A 69 -2.45 0.56 -28.20
CA SER A 69 -3.92 0.42 -28.05
C SER A 69 -4.32 -0.58 -26.95
N SER A 70 -3.38 -1.19 -26.24
CA SER A 70 -3.67 -2.21 -25.22
C SER A 70 -4.28 -1.65 -23.94
N LEU A 71 -4.12 -0.36 -23.68
CA LEU A 71 -4.65 0.37 -22.54
C LEU A 71 -5.30 1.67 -23.00
N THR A 72 -6.15 2.26 -22.18
CA THR A 72 -6.84 3.52 -22.48
C THR A 72 -5.85 4.67 -22.67
N GLU A 73 -4.81 4.72 -21.83
CA GLU A 73 -3.74 5.72 -21.87
C GLU A 73 -2.39 5.01 -21.73
N VAL A 74 -1.53 5.16 -22.71
CA VAL A 74 -0.18 4.59 -22.71
C VAL A 74 0.84 5.70 -22.82
N TYR A 75 1.72 5.80 -21.82
CA TYR A 75 2.85 6.73 -21.77
C TYR A 75 4.20 6.01 -21.82
N SER A 76 4.20 4.70 -21.70
CA SER A 76 5.37 3.85 -21.73
C SER A 76 5.05 2.50 -22.34
N ALA A 77 6.03 1.87 -23.00
CA ALA A 77 5.92 0.50 -23.48
C ALA A 77 7.13 -0.34 -23.01
N ALA A 78 6.88 -1.46 -22.35
CA ALA A 78 7.90 -2.42 -21.94
C ALA A 78 7.89 -3.63 -22.88
N PHE A 79 9.04 -3.89 -23.49
CA PHE A 79 9.25 -5.00 -24.43
C PHE A 79 10.00 -6.12 -23.73
N PHE A 80 9.35 -7.25 -23.53
CA PHE A 80 9.91 -8.45 -22.91
C PHE A 80 10.44 -9.37 -24.00
N SER A 81 11.74 -9.65 -23.98
CA SER A 81 12.41 -10.41 -25.04
C SER A 81 12.08 -9.84 -26.43
N CYS A 82 12.73 -8.77 -26.80
CA CYS A 82 12.37 -7.97 -27.96
C CYS A 82 12.76 -8.56 -29.33
N GLY A 83 13.28 -9.79 -29.36
CA GLY A 83 13.82 -10.39 -30.59
C GLY A 83 15.03 -9.65 -31.11
N LEU A 84 15.02 -9.34 -32.40
CA LEU A 84 16.04 -8.50 -33.04
C LEU A 84 15.80 -6.99 -32.88
N GLY A 85 14.78 -6.59 -32.10
CA GLY A 85 14.52 -5.19 -31.79
C GLY A 85 13.54 -4.47 -32.73
N TYR A 86 12.96 -5.14 -33.69
CA TYR A 86 12.07 -4.49 -34.66
C TYR A 86 10.85 -3.82 -34.02
N ALA A 87 10.19 -4.45 -33.04
CA ALA A 87 9.00 -3.91 -32.40
C ALA A 87 9.31 -2.64 -31.59
N PRO A 88 10.31 -2.59 -30.69
CA PRO A 88 10.65 -1.35 -29.99
C PRO A 88 11.17 -0.25 -30.92
N ILE A 89 11.91 -0.57 -32.00
CA ILE A 89 12.34 0.41 -33.01
C ILE A 89 11.12 1.01 -33.72
N SER A 90 10.16 0.18 -34.12
CA SER A 90 8.93 0.64 -34.73
C SER A 90 8.10 1.51 -33.78
N TYR A 91 8.08 1.15 -32.50
CA TYR A 91 7.38 1.94 -31.47
C TYR A 91 8.02 3.32 -31.27
N ALA A 92 9.35 3.39 -31.22
CA ALA A 92 10.09 4.66 -31.13
C ALA A 92 9.74 5.62 -32.27
N ASN A 93 9.66 5.10 -33.48
CA ASN A 93 9.34 5.90 -34.67
C ASN A 93 7.89 6.37 -34.68
N LEU A 94 6.95 5.58 -34.19
CA LEU A 94 5.52 5.90 -34.19
C LEU A 94 5.09 6.78 -33.00
N PHE A 95 5.74 6.64 -31.85
CA PHE A 95 5.37 7.28 -30.59
C PHE A 95 6.57 7.95 -29.89
N PRO A 96 7.09 9.06 -30.46
CA PRO A 96 8.35 9.66 -30.04
C PRO A 96 8.35 10.26 -28.62
N ASN A 97 7.19 10.46 -28.02
CA ASN A 97 7.07 11.03 -26.67
C ASN A 97 6.93 9.98 -25.57
N ASP A 98 6.70 8.72 -25.93
CA ASP A 98 6.51 7.65 -24.93
C ASP A 98 7.85 7.13 -24.45
N THR A 99 7.90 6.61 -23.23
CA THR A 99 9.11 5.92 -22.73
C THR A 99 9.13 4.48 -23.22
N ILE A 100 10.30 4.02 -23.64
CA ILE A 100 10.53 2.65 -24.09
C ILE A 100 11.43 1.93 -23.11
N ILE A 101 10.98 0.78 -22.62
CA ILE A 101 11.73 -0.06 -21.69
C ILE A 101 11.97 -1.42 -22.36
N ILE A 102 13.22 -1.81 -22.50
CA ILE A 102 13.59 -3.16 -22.96
C ILE A 102 13.96 -3.99 -21.74
N VAL A 103 13.34 -5.15 -21.60
CA VAL A 103 13.63 -6.12 -20.54
C VAL A 103 14.11 -7.41 -21.18
N GLU A 104 15.37 -7.74 -20.95
CA GLU A 104 15.98 -8.96 -21.43
C GLU A 104 16.69 -9.68 -20.29
N SER A 105 16.31 -10.93 -20.05
CA SER A 105 16.87 -11.74 -18.97
C SER A 105 18.30 -12.20 -19.24
N ASP A 106 18.63 -12.45 -20.52
CA ASP A 106 19.97 -12.84 -20.97
C ASP A 106 20.55 -11.78 -21.91
N PRO A 107 21.57 -11.02 -21.47
CA PRO A 107 22.18 -9.94 -22.28
C PRO A 107 22.67 -10.39 -23.67
N ARG A 108 22.95 -11.66 -23.88
CA ARG A 108 23.44 -12.19 -25.18
C ARG A 108 22.44 -11.92 -26.32
N TYR A 109 21.15 -12.01 -26.04
CA TYR A 109 20.12 -11.74 -27.05
C TYR A 109 20.11 -10.28 -27.49
N PHE A 110 20.26 -9.36 -26.55
CA PHE A 110 20.35 -7.94 -26.84
C PHE A 110 21.58 -7.61 -27.71
N PHE A 111 22.76 -8.14 -27.35
CA PHE A 111 23.99 -7.90 -28.13
C PHE A 111 23.93 -8.52 -29.52
N THR A 112 23.32 -9.71 -29.65
CA THR A 112 23.09 -10.32 -30.95
C THR A 112 22.18 -9.46 -31.82
N ALA A 113 21.09 -8.93 -31.27
CA ALA A 113 20.19 -8.02 -31.96
C ALA A 113 20.89 -6.74 -32.46
N LEU A 114 21.77 -6.15 -31.63
CA LEU A 114 22.58 -4.98 -32.00
C LEU A 114 23.49 -5.23 -33.18
N SER A 115 24.00 -6.45 -33.37
CA SER A 115 24.88 -6.79 -34.50
C SER A 115 24.17 -6.96 -35.83
N LEU A 116 22.83 -7.18 -35.79
CA LEU A 116 22.04 -7.60 -36.96
C LEU A 116 21.12 -6.51 -37.48
N VAL A 117 20.68 -5.60 -36.63
CA VAL A 117 19.67 -4.57 -36.94
C VAL A 117 20.21 -3.20 -36.49
N ASP A 118 19.82 -2.15 -37.20
CA ASP A 118 20.16 -0.78 -36.81
C ASP A 118 19.25 -0.29 -35.67
N TRP A 119 19.84 -0.08 -34.51
CA TRP A 119 19.19 0.40 -33.28
C TRP A 119 19.33 1.93 -33.09
N GLU A 120 19.93 2.64 -34.04
CA GLU A 120 20.13 4.08 -33.94
C GLU A 120 18.82 4.85 -33.59
N PRO A 121 17.65 4.51 -34.18
CA PRO A 121 16.39 5.17 -33.83
C PRO A 121 16.04 5.08 -32.33
N LEU A 122 16.32 3.95 -31.69
CA LEU A 122 16.11 3.78 -30.24
C LEU A 122 17.11 4.56 -29.41
N PHE A 123 18.41 4.54 -29.78
CA PHE A 123 19.43 5.25 -29.01
C PHE A 123 19.32 6.78 -29.16
N ARG A 124 18.67 7.27 -30.18
CA ARG A 124 18.32 8.70 -30.32
C ARG A 124 17.01 9.07 -29.63
N HIS A 125 16.25 8.08 -29.18
CA HIS A 125 15.00 8.33 -28.49
C HIS A 125 15.27 8.90 -27.08
N SER A 126 14.63 10.03 -26.73
CA SER A 126 14.89 10.77 -25.50
C SER A 126 14.58 9.97 -24.22
N ASN A 127 13.65 9.03 -24.29
CA ASN A 127 13.13 8.27 -23.15
C ASN A 127 13.30 6.76 -23.40
N PHE A 128 14.55 6.28 -23.42
CA PHE A 128 14.87 4.89 -23.66
C PHE A 128 15.64 4.28 -22.50
N ILE A 129 15.16 3.14 -22.00
CA ILE A 129 15.68 2.44 -20.83
C ILE A 129 15.92 0.97 -21.18
N ILE A 130 17.04 0.42 -20.73
CA ILE A 130 17.40 -0.98 -20.96
C ILE A 130 17.62 -1.67 -19.61
N ALA A 131 16.94 -2.78 -19.38
CA ALA A 131 17.07 -3.66 -18.22
C ALA A 131 17.57 -5.04 -18.68
N LEU A 132 18.88 -5.30 -18.59
CA LEU A 132 19.51 -6.55 -18.99
C LEU A 132 19.94 -7.36 -17.77
N GLY A 133 19.56 -8.62 -17.70
CA GLY A 133 19.86 -9.51 -16.57
C GLY A 133 19.37 -8.97 -15.23
N THR A 134 18.38 -8.09 -15.24
CA THR A 134 17.87 -7.41 -14.06
C THR A 134 16.84 -8.30 -13.35
N GLY A 135 16.88 -8.32 -12.01
CA GLY A 135 15.92 -9.05 -11.20
C GLY A 135 14.47 -8.54 -11.39
N ILE A 136 13.49 -9.42 -11.28
CA ILE A 136 12.07 -9.11 -11.58
C ILE A 136 11.52 -7.96 -10.73
N ASP A 137 11.91 -7.87 -9.45
CA ASP A 137 11.47 -6.79 -8.55
C ASP A 137 12.00 -5.42 -9.01
N SER A 138 13.25 -5.38 -9.45
CA SER A 138 13.87 -4.16 -9.98
C SER A 138 13.20 -3.72 -11.29
N VAL A 139 12.81 -4.66 -12.15
CA VAL A 139 12.06 -4.37 -13.38
C VAL A 139 10.70 -3.77 -13.06
N VAL A 140 9.95 -4.36 -12.11
CA VAL A 140 8.64 -3.84 -11.69
C VAL A 140 8.79 -2.46 -11.07
N SER A 141 9.78 -2.26 -10.20
CA SER A 141 10.08 -0.95 -9.61
C SER A 141 10.44 0.10 -10.67
N LEU A 142 11.22 -0.27 -11.68
CA LEU A 142 11.57 0.59 -12.80
C LEU A 142 10.31 1.05 -13.57
N ILE A 143 9.40 0.12 -13.91
CA ILE A 143 8.15 0.43 -14.59
C ILE A 143 7.28 1.38 -13.76
N GLU A 144 7.16 1.10 -12.44
CA GLU A 144 6.36 1.93 -11.53
C GLU A 144 6.89 3.37 -11.43
N HIS A 145 8.22 3.55 -11.35
CA HIS A 145 8.83 4.87 -11.25
C HIS A 145 8.84 5.65 -12.58
N THR A 146 8.67 4.96 -13.70
CA THR A 146 8.69 5.59 -15.04
C THR A 146 7.34 6.19 -15.41
N ALA A 147 6.32 5.36 -15.55
CA ALA A 147 4.97 5.78 -15.95
C ALA A 147 3.87 5.10 -15.13
N GLY A 148 4.25 4.14 -14.25
CA GLY A 148 3.32 3.29 -13.53
C GLY A 148 2.78 2.14 -14.37
N LEU A 149 2.40 1.06 -13.71
CA LEU A 149 1.89 -0.17 -14.36
C LEU A 149 0.57 0.03 -15.12
N LYS A 150 -0.19 1.06 -14.78
CA LYS A 150 -1.47 1.39 -15.45
C LYS A 150 -1.28 2.00 -16.83
N HIS A 151 -0.16 2.69 -17.05
CA HIS A 151 0.14 3.44 -18.25
C HIS A 151 1.30 2.85 -19.06
N THR A 152 1.79 1.66 -18.64
CA THR A 152 2.82 0.92 -19.35
C THR A 152 2.22 -0.26 -20.08
N ALA A 153 2.25 -0.22 -21.41
CA ALA A 153 1.91 -1.35 -22.26
C ALA A 153 3.01 -2.41 -22.20
N ILE A 154 2.63 -3.68 -22.17
CA ILE A 154 3.58 -4.80 -22.20
C ILE A 154 3.47 -5.48 -23.55
N SER A 155 4.58 -5.57 -24.27
CA SER A 155 4.72 -6.32 -25.51
C SER A 155 5.80 -7.40 -25.34
N GLU A 156 5.54 -8.62 -25.73
CA GLU A 156 6.43 -9.74 -25.52
C GLU A 156 6.66 -10.51 -26.82
N ASN A 157 7.91 -10.85 -27.11
CA ASN A 157 8.23 -11.82 -28.13
C ASN A 157 8.11 -13.24 -27.53
N ALA A 158 6.92 -13.83 -27.69
CA ALA A 158 6.58 -15.12 -27.08
C ALA A 158 7.47 -16.29 -27.55
N ALA A 159 8.09 -16.19 -28.74
CA ALA A 159 9.01 -17.21 -29.21
C ALA A 159 10.35 -17.14 -28.46
N GLN A 160 10.89 -15.95 -28.28
CA GLN A 160 12.17 -15.74 -27.60
C GLN A 160 12.03 -15.89 -26.09
N SER A 161 10.97 -15.40 -25.45
CA SER A 161 10.82 -15.45 -23.99
C SER A 161 10.81 -16.88 -23.42
N GLN A 162 10.68 -17.91 -24.28
CA GLN A 162 10.74 -19.30 -23.88
C GLN A 162 12.13 -19.74 -23.37
N HIS A 163 13.22 -19.08 -23.78
CA HIS A 163 14.56 -19.39 -23.25
C HIS A 163 14.70 -19.10 -21.75
N ALA A 164 13.86 -18.20 -21.21
CA ALA A 164 13.81 -17.84 -19.80
C ALA A 164 12.34 -17.85 -19.30
N ALA A 165 11.61 -18.91 -19.61
CA ALA A 165 10.16 -19.02 -19.34
C ALA A 165 9.82 -18.74 -17.88
N ASP A 166 10.59 -19.28 -16.93
CA ASP A 166 10.37 -19.09 -15.49
C ASP A 166 10.51 -17.62 -15.08
N TYR A 167 11.53 -16.92 -15.62
CA TYR A 167 11.75 -15.50 -15.35
C TYR A 167 10.58 -14.66 -15.84
N PHE A 168 10.17 -14.80 -17.11
CA PHE A 168 9.08 -13.99 -17.66
C PHE A 168 7.72 -14.38 -17.09
N GLN A 169 7.50 -15.63 -16.71
CA GLN A 169 6.29 -16.05 -16.00
C GLN A 169 6.23 -15.41 -14.60
N ALA A 170 7.32 -15.43 -13.86
CA ALA A 170 7.41 -14.78 -12.55
C ALA A 170 7.22 -13.27 -12.66
N LEU A 171 7.85 -12.62 -13.65
CA LEU A 171 7.72 -11.18 -13.91
C LEU A 171 6.26 -10.80 -14.23
N ARG A 172 5.58 -11.54 -15.13
CA ARG A 172 4.15 -11.33 -15.43
C ARG A 172 3.28 -11.48 -14.18
N SER A 173 3.53 -12.52 -13.40
CA SER A 173 2.79 -12.78 -12.16
C SER A 173 2.98 -11.63 -11.16
N LEU A 174 4.19 -11.12 -11.02
CA LEU A 174 4.50 -10.01 -10.13
C LEU A 174 3.84 -8.69 -10.60
N ILE A 175 3.84 -8.42 -11.90
CA ILE A 175 3.16 -7.27 -12.50
C ILE A 175 1.64 -7.33 -12.23
N GLU A 176 1.02 -8.48 -12.47
CA GLU A 176 -0.42 -8.66 -12.21
C GLU A 176 -0.76 -8.52 -10.72
N ARG A 177 0.09 -9.02 -9.83
CA ARG A 177 -0.06 -8.81 -8.38
C ARG A 177 -0.01 -7.33 -8.02
N ASN A 178 0.95 -6.58 -8.56
CA ASN A 178 1.08 -5.15 -8.30
C ASN A 178 -0.07 -4.34 -8.92
N LYS A 179 -0.53 -4.64 -10.13
CA LYS A 179 -1.73 -4.03 -10.73
C LYS A 179 -2.95 -4.20 -9.83
N ARG A 180 -3.22 -5.43 -9.35
CA ARG A 180 -4.34 -5.70 -8.43
C ARG A 180 -4.19 -4.95 -7.12
N LYS A 181 -2.97 -4.86 -6.56
CA LYS A 181 -2.69 -4.08 -5.35
C LYS A 181 -3.04 -2.60 -5.55
N VAL A 182 -2.62 -2.01 -6.66
CA VAL A 182 -2.92 -0.60 -7.00
C VAL A 182 -4.42 -0.38 -7.16
N GLU A 183 -5.15 -1.28 -7.82
CA GLU A 183 -6.61 -1.20 -7.99
C GLU A 183 -7.35 -1.27 -6.64
N ILE A 184 -6.96 -2.22 -5.77
CA ILE A 184 -7.57 -2.38 -4.45
C ILE A 184 -7.28 -1.16 -3.59
N ASN A 185 -6.05 -0.64 -3.60
CA ASN A 185 -5.70 0.56 -2.86
C ASN A 185 -6.47 1.79 -3.36
N ALA A 186 -6.60 1.96 -4.68
CA ALA A 186 -7.37 3.06 -5.28
C ALA A 186 -8.86 2.98 -4.89
N SER A 187 -9.47 1.79 -4.96
CA SER A 187 -10.87 1.60 -4.57
C SER A 187 -11.09 1.82 -3.07
N THR A 188 -10.13 1.44 -2.24
CA THR A 188 -10.16 1.65 -0.80
C THR A 188 -10.03 3.14 -0.47
N LEU A 189 -9.11 3.84 -1.11
CA LEU A 189 -8.94 5.28 -0.95
C LEU A 189 -10.20 6.03 -1.36
N GLU A 190 -10.80 5.69 -2.51
CA GLU A 190 -12.04 6.30 -2.97
C GLU A 190 -13.18 6.11 -1.98
N LYS A 191 -13.36 4.89 -1.47
CA LYS A 191 -14.43 4.54 -0.54
C LYS A 191 -14.30 5.23 0.81
N PHE A 192 -13.07 5.36 1.32
CA PHE A 192 -12.82 5.79 2.69
C PHE A 192 -12.17 7.16 2.82
N SER A 193 -11.81 7.84 1.72
CA SER A 193 -11.10 9.13 1.76
C SER A 193 -11.79 10.19 2.63
N LYS A 194 -13.11 10.31 2.53
CA LYS A 194 -13.90 11.24 3.34
C LYS A 194 -13.87 10.88 4.82
N LEU A 195 -13.92 9.58 5.14
CA LEU A 195 -13.85 9.10 6.52
C LEU A 195 -12.45 9.33 7.09
N TRP A 196 -11.41 9.04 6.34
CA TRP A 196 -10.03 9.29 6.75
C TRP A 196 -9.79 10.76 7.01
N LEU A 197 -10.21 11.64 6.09
CA LEU A 197 -10.11 13.08 6.27
C LEU A 197 -10.82 13.53 7.56
N LYS A 198 -12.08 13.12 7.75
CA LYS A 198 -12.87 13.47 8.95
C LYS A 198 -12.19 13.02 10.24
N ASN A 199 -11.70 11.77 10.25
CA ASN A 199 -11.01 11.23 11.43
C ASN A 199 -9.70 11.95 11.69
N THR A 200 -8.87 12.16 10.64
CA THR A 200 -7.59 12.87 10.77
C THR A 200 -7.80 14.28 11.33
N CYS A 201 -8.77 15.05 10.81
CA CYS A 201 -9.07 16.38 11.35
C CYS A 201 -9.43 16.33 12.84
N ARG A 202 -10.23 15.36 13.27
CA ARG A 202 -10.62 15.18 14.68
C ARG A 202 -9.47 14.73 15.58
N ASN A 203 -8.50 14.03 15.02
CA ASN A 203 -7.38 13.43 15.74
C ASN A 203 -6.10 14.28 15.65
N LEU A 204 -6.11 15.44 14.99
CA LEU A 204 -4.91 16.26 14.77
C LEU A 204 -4.20 16.64 16.09
N HIS A 205 -4.94 16.91 17.16
CA HIS A 205 -4.36 17.22 18.45
C HIS A 205 -3.60 16.02 19.05
N PHE A 206 -4.12 14.79 18.88
CA PHE A 206 -3.40 13.58 19.29
C PHE A 206 -2.12 13.39 18.46
N LEU A 207 -2.17 13.70 17.17
CA LEU A 207 -0.96 13.64 16.33
C LEU A 207 0.13 14.58 16.84
N ALA A 208 -0.25 15.74 17.38
CA ALA A 208 0.69 16.71 17.95
C ALA A 208 1.28 16.25 19.30
N GLU A 209 0.47 15.63 20.15
CA GLU A 209 0.79 15.36 21.56
C GLU A 209 1.36 13.95 21.80
N THR A 210 1.12 13.00 20.89
CA THR A 210 1.45 11.59 21.08
C THR A 210 2.83 11.28 20.50
N ASP A 211 3.60 10.43 21.18
CA ASP A 211 4.88 9.94 20.65
C ASP A 211 4.69 9.11 19.36
N GLY A 212 5.71 9.10 18.52
CA GLY A 212 5.79 8.25 17.34
C GLY A 212 6.39 6.87 17.65
N VAL A 213 6.11 5.86 16.82
CA VAL A 213 6.71 4.52 16.92
C VAL A 213 8.24 4.55 16.78
N ASN A 214 8.81 5.66 16.31
CA ASN A 214 10.25 5.89 16.23
C ASN A 214 10.98 5.67 17.56
N ILE A 215 10.30 5.88 18.71
CA ILE A 215 10.88 5.60 20.05
C ILE A 215 11.26 4.13 20.24
N PHE A 216 10.68 3.22 19.47
CA PHE A 216 10.95 1.79 19.52
C PHE A 216 11.89 1.29 18.41
N LYS A 217 12.30 2.16 17.47
CA LYS A 217 13.08 1.73 16.30
C LYS A 217 14.37 1.03 16.69
N ASN A 218 14.55 -0.22 16.24
CA ASN A 218 15.75 -1.05 16.52
C ASN A 218 16.12 -1.18 18.01
N SER A 219 15.14 -1.10 18.90
CA SER A 219 15.36 -1.12 20.35
C SER A 219 15.00 -2.45 21.00
N CYS A 220 14.40 -3.38 20.27
CA CYS A 220 14.10 -4.73 20.76
C CYS A 220 15.42 -5.46 21.10
N PRO A 221 15.55 -6.07 22.29
CA PRO A 221 16.68 -6.92 22.59
C PRO A 221 16.84 -8.02 21.54
N GLY A 222 18.05 -8.18 20.98
CA GLY A 222 18.29 -8.94 19.75
C GLY A 222 17.96 -10.44 19.78
N ASP A 223 17.71 -11.00 20.93
CA ASP A 223 17.37 -12.40 21.16
C ASP A 223 15.93 -12.58 21.73
N LEU A 224 15.16 -11.49 21.83
CA LEU A 224 13.77 -11.52 22.27
C LEU A 224 12.85 -11.66 21.05
N PRO A 225 12.14 -12.81 20.89
CA PRO A 225 11.23 -12.98 19.76
C PRO A 225 9.97 -12.15 19.93
N CYS A 226 9.31 -11.83 18.81
CA CYS A 226 7.97 -11.27 18.79
C CYS A 226 6.93 -12.34 18.42
N VAL A 227 5.80 -12.34 19.11
CA VAL A 227 4.64 -13.19 18.76
C VAL A 227 3.48 -12.29 18.35
N ILE A 228 3.08 -12.39 17.10
CA ILE A 228 1.90 -11.71 16.57
C ILE A 228 0.68 -12.57 16.85
N LEU A 229 -0.32 -11.96 17.48
CA LEU A 229 -1.59 -12.58 17.83
C LEU A 229 -2.66 -12.02 16.88
N ALA A 230 -3.02 -12.78 15.85
CA ALA A 230 -4.08 -12.46 14.91
C ALA A 230 -5.36 -13.26 15.26
N ALA A 231 -6.51 -12.85 14.68
CA ALA A 231 -7.80 -13.34 15.12
C ALA A 231 -8.33 -14.58 14.34
N GLY A 232 -7.45 -15.32 13.69
CA GLY A 232 -7.84 -16.56 13.03
C GLY A 232 -8.11 -17.70 14.03
N PRO A 233 -8.84 -18.74 13.62
CA PRO A 233 -9.24 -19.86 14.47
C PRO A 233 -8.08 -20.55 15.20
N THR A 234 -6.90 -20.67 14.57
CA THR A 234 -5.76 -21.36 15.15
C THR A 234 -5.12 -20.64 16.35
N LEU A 235 -5.47 -19.35 16.59
CA LEU A 235 -5.08 -18.69 17.82
C LEU A 235 -5.61 -19.43 19.06
N GLN A 236 -6.74 -20.15 18.94
CA GLN A 236 -7.33 -20.93 20.02
C GLN A 236 -6.35 -21.96 20.60
N ASP A 237 -5.51 -22.54 19.73
CA ASP A 237 -4.53 -23.57 20.13
C ASP A 237 -3.40 -22.97 20.99
N VAL A 238 -3.13 -21.67 20.88
CA VAL A 238 -2.03 -20.96 21.58
C VAL A 238 -2.49 -20.25 22.85
N LEU A 239 -3.78 -19.91 22.97
CA LEU A 239 -4.30 -19.16 24.14
C LEU A 239 -3.94 -19.76 25.51
N PRO A 240 -3.96 -21.09 25.71
CA PRO A 240 -3.60 -21.68 27.02
C PRO A 240 -2.18 -21.39 27.45
N GLN A 241 -1.24 -21.24 26.49
CA GLN A 241 0.18 -21.00 26.75
C GLN A 241 0.54 -19.50 26.78
N LEU A 242 -0.41 -18.61 26.52
CA LEU A 242 -0.14 -17.19 26.28
C LEU A 242 0.52 -16.50 27.49
N ALA A 243 0.17 -16.89 28.72
CA ALA A 243 0.77 -16.35 29.94
C ALA A 243 2.28 -16.70 30.04
N GLU A 244 2.65 -17.91 29.66
CA GLU A 244 4.05 -18.37 29.64
C GLU A 244 4.83 -17.75 28.50
N LEU A 245 4.18 -17.61 27.31
CA LEU A 245 4.78 -16.90 26.17
C LEU A 245 5.09 -15.44 26.51
N LYS A 246 4.21 -14.77 27.27
CA LYS A 246 4.43 -13.38 27.69
C LYS A 246 5.72 -13.17 28.47
N LYS A 247 6.21 -14.17 29.19
CA LYS A 247 7.47 -14.10 29.92
C LYS A 247 8.71 -14.19 29.01
N ARG A 248 8.56 -14.74 27.80
CA ARG A 248 9.65 -15.14 26.89
C ARG A 248 9.68 -14.39 25.56
N ALA A 249 8.60 -13.70 25.23
CA ALA A 249 8.41 -13.01 23.95
C ALA A 249 7.68 -11.68 24.12
N ILE A 250 7.81 -10.79 23.16
CA ILE A 250 6.97 -9.60 23.02
C ILE A 250 5.68 -10.03 22.34
N LEU A 251 4.54 -9.82 22.99
CA LEU A 251 3.22 -10.12 22.44
C LEU A 251 2.62 -8.89 21.74
N ILE A 252 2.34 -9.02 20.45
CA ILE A 252 1.75 -7.97 19.62
C ILE A 252 0.39 -8.46 19.11
N ALA A 253 -0.71 -7.99 19.70
CA ALA A 253 -2.05 -8.36 19.27
C ALA A 253 -2.59 -7.38 18.25
N VAL A 254 -3.32 -7.88 17.25
CA VAL A 254 -4.21 -7.03 16.46
C VAL A 254 -5.49 -6.75 17.26
N ASP A 255 -6.19 -5.66 16.93
CA ASP A 255 -7.43 -5.23 17.59
C ASP A 255 -8.47 -6.35 17.73
N THR A 256 -8.66 -7.13 16.67
CA THR A 256 -9.61 -8.25 16.62
C THR A 256 -9.25 -9.43 17.53
N ALA A 257 -7.96 -9.60 17.88
CA ALA A 257 -7.48 -10.66 18.76
C ALA A 257 -7.46 -10.26 20.25
N LEU A 258 -7.48 -8.96 20.56
CA LEU A 258 -7.34 -8.45 21.92
C LEU A 258 -8.33 -9.09 22.89
N ARG A 259 -9.61 -9.20 22.50
CA ARG A 259 -10.65 -9.80 23.34
C ARG A 259 -10.33 -11.24 23.73
N ALA A 260 -9.79 -12.03 22.80
CA ALA A 260 -9.39 -13.42 23.09
C ALA A 260 -8.21 -13.48 24.06
N CYS A 261 -7.22 -12.60 23.91
CA CYS A 261 -6.09 -12.49 24.83
C CYS A 261 -6.54 -12.14 26.26
N LEU A 262 -7.42 -11.13 26.40
CA LEU A 262 -7.95 -10.72 27.71
C LEU A 262 -8.81 -11.79 28.37
N ARG A 263 -9.58 -12.56 27.60
CA ARG A 263 -10.32 -13.73 28.13
C ARG A 263 -9.39 -14.84 28.62
N ALA A 264 -8.21 -14.97 28.02
CA ALA A 264 -7.17 -15.87 28.50
C ALA A 264 -6.39 -15.29 29.71
N GLY A 265 -6.80 -14.13 30.23
CA GLY A 265 -6.16 -13.48 31.38
C GLY A 265 -4.83 -12.79 31.04
N VAL A 266 -4.55 -12.53 29.77
CA VAL A 266 -3.27 -11.96 29.33
C VAL A 266 -3.50 -10.65 28.57
N GLU A 267 -2.92 -9.58 29.06
CA GLU A 267 -2.79 -8.32 28.33
C GLU A 267 -1.55 -8.41 27.42
N PRO A 268 -1.67 -8.23 26.09
CA PRO A 268 -0.52 -8.19 25.20
C PRO A 268 0.35 -6.95 25.50
N ASP A 269 1.62 -6.96 25.07
CA ASP A 269 2.50 -5.81 25.28
C ASP A 269 2.15 -4.66 24.34
N PHE A 270 1.79 -5.00 23.11
CA PHE A 270 1.31 -4.04 22.12
C PHE A 270 -0.02 -4.47 21.53
N VAL A 271 -0.85 -3.49 21.20
CA VAL A 271 -2.10 -3.66 20.44
C VAL A 271 -1.99 -2.78 19.20
N ILE A 272 -2.23 -3.35 18.03
CA ILE A 272 -2.22 -2.60 16.77
C ILE A 272 -3.66 -2.37 16.31
N LEU A 273 -4.02 -1.10 16.05
CA LEU A 273 -5.30 -0.70 15.50
C LEU A 273 -5.11 0.50 14.56
N ALA A 274 -5.25 0.31 13.26
CA ALA A 274 -5.04 1.34 12.25
C ALA A 274 -6.24 1.53 11.30
N ASP A 275 -7.34 0.79 11.48
CA ASP A 275 -8.51 0.89 10.60
C ASP A 275 -9.37 2.12 10.98
N PRO A 276 -9.76 2.97 9.99
CA PRO A 276 -10.54 4.20 10.22
C PRO A 276 -12.02 3.95 10.56
N GLN A 277 -12.50 2.73 10.43
CA GLN A 277 -13.92 2.43 10.53
C GLN A 277 -14.37 2.30 12.01
N TYR A 278 -15.62 2.64 12.26
CA TYR A 278 -16.28 2.41 13.55
C TYR A 278 -16.22 0.93 13.99
N TYR A 279 -16.26 0.01 13.04
CA TYR A 279 -16.20 -1.42 13.34
C TYR A 279 -14.86 -1.85 13.97
N ALA A 280 -13.76 -1.23 13.61
CA ALA A 280 -12.47 -1.47 14.24
C ALA A 280 -12.47 -1.05 15.72
N TYR A 281 -13.04 0.12 16.04
CA TYR A 281 -13.24 0.53 17.43
C TYR A 281 -14.09 -0.49 18.22
N ARG A 282 -15.10 -1.12 17.61
CA ARG A 282 -15.94 -2.13 18.29
C ARG A 282 -15.15 -3.32 18.82
N HIS A 283 -14.01 -3.67 18.19
CA HIS A 283 -13.17 -4.77 18.67
C HIS A 283 -12.57 -4.50 20.05
N ILE A 284 -12.33 -3.23 20.38
CA ILE A 284 -11.76 -2.79 21.66
C ILE A 284 -12.77 -2.08 22.58
N ALA A 285 -13.99 -1.80 22.08
CA ALA A 285 -15.01 -1.10 22.85
C ALA A 285 -15.37 -1.86 24.14
N GLY A 286 -15.35 -1.16 25.29
CA GLY A 286 -15.62 -1.74 26.59
C GLY A 286 -14.52 -2.65 27.15
N LEU A 287 -13.37 -2.77 26.46
CA LEU A 287 -12.19 -3.45 26.95
C LEU A 287 -11.22 -2.45 27.56
N GLU A 288 -10.40 -2.93 28.50
CA GLU A 288 -9.30 -2.21 29.13
C GLU A 288 -8.06 -3.10 29.09
N SER A 289 -6.90 -2.52 28.84
CA SER A 289 -5.62 -3.23 28.82
C SER A 289 -4.52 -2.30 29.34
N PRO A 290 -4.54 -1.99 30.65
CA PRO A 290 -3.70 -0.95 31.26
C PRO A 290 -2.20 -1.23 31.19
N SER A 291 -1.75 -2.44 30.91
CA SER A 291 -0.34 -2.76 30.69
C SER A 291 0.08 -2.72 29.20
N SER A 292 -0.86 -2.62 28.28
CA SER A 292 -0.59 -2.62 26.84
C SER A 292 -0.28 -1.23 26.31
N ILE A 293 0.56 -1.17 25.27
CA ILE A 293 0.80 0.04 24.46
C ILE A 293 -0.02 -0.09 23.19
N LEU A 294 -0.90 0.89 22.92
CA LEU A 294 -1.68 0.96 21.69
C LEU A 294 -0.88 1.66 20.60
N ILE A 295 -0.68 0.97 19.47
CA ILE A 295 -0.12 1.55 18.24
C ILE A 295 -1.29 1.86 17.30
N THR A 296 -1.41 3.13 16.88
CA THR A 296 -2.49 3.59 16.00
C THR A 296 -2.00 4.68 15.04
N GLU A 297 -2.89 5.21 14.21
CA GLU A 297 -2.58 6.30 13.28
C GLU A 297 -3.63 7.44 13.37
N SER A 298 -3.32 8.59 12.75
CA SER A 298 -4.19 9.77 12.81
C SER A 298 -5.56 9.59 12.15
N ALA A 299 -5.69 8.71 11.17
CA ALA A 299 -6.96 8.42 10.50
C ALA A 299 -7.82 7.36 11.21
N ALA A 300 -7.35 6.76 12.31
CA ALA A 300 -8.13 5.82 13.10
C ALA A 300 -9.43 6.44 13.63
N TYR A 301 -10.42 5.58 13.92
CA TYR A 301 -11.69 6.07 14.47
C TYR A 301 -11.47 6.84 15.79
N PRO A 302 -12.00 8.07 15.96
CA PRO A 302 -11.60 8.95 17.08
C PRO A 302 -11.79 8.38 18.48
N ALA A 303 -12.77 7.48 18.69
CA ALA A 303 -12.97 6.87 20.01
C ALA A 303 -11.84 5.91 20.42
N VAL A 304 -10.98 5.48 19.49
CA VAL A 304 -9.80 4.65 19.76
C VAL A 304 -8.85 5.35 20.73
N PHE A 305 -8.73 6.67 20.65
CA PHE A 305 -7.87 7.47 21.53
C PHE A 305 -8.37 7.56 22.99
N ARG A 306 -9.55 7.00 23.27
CA ARG A 306 -10.08 6.86 24.65
C ARG A 306 -9.88 5.47 25.23
N PHE A 307 -9.18 4.59 24.52
CA PHE A 307 -8.90 3.24 25.00
C PHE A 307 -8.00 3.30 26.25
N LYS A 308 -8.41 2.60 27.30
CA LYS A 308 -7.66 2.54 28.55
C LYS A 308 -6.49 1.56 28.41
N CYS A 309 -5.31 2.11 28.17
CA CYS A 309 -4.05 1.39 28.00
C CYS A 309 -2.90 2.15 28.70
N LYS A 310 -1.72 1.53 28.76
CA LYS A 310 -0.51 2.14 29.35
C LYS A 310 -0.11 3.42 28.63
N LYS A 311 -0.12 3.38 27.30
CA LYS A 311 0.30 4.50 26.43
C LYS A 311 -0.29 4.32 25.04
N ILE A 312 -0.63 5.42 24.38
CA ILE A 312 -0.93 5.45 22.94
C ILE A 312 0.30 5.99 22.22
N VAL A 313 0.69 5.33 21.14
CA VAL A 313 1.82 5.72 20.28
C VAL A 313 1.33 5.69 18.84
N MET A 314 1.72 6.66 18.02
CA MET A 314 1.28 6.78 16.64
C MET A 314 2.33 6.31 15.65
N CYS A 315 1.92 5.59 14.62
CA CYS A 315 2.73 5.45 13.41
C CYS A 315 2.43 6.59 12.44
N ALA A 316 3.32 6.77 11.46
CA ALA A 316 3.15 7.77 10.41
C ALA A 316 1.86 7.53 9.64
N SER A 317 1.19 8.62 9.32
CA SER A 317 -0.06 8.58 8.59
C SER A 317 0.15 8.13 7.14
N LEU A 318 -0.70 7.23 6.68
CA LEU A 318 -0.81 6.89 5.26
C LEU A 318 -1.65 7.92 4.49
N PHE A 319 -2.34 8.82 5.19
CA PHE A 319 -3.23 9.80 4.59
C PHE A 319 -2.52 11.16 4.39
N PRO A 320 -2.69 11.81 3.22
CA PRO A 320 -1.93 13.00 2.85
C PRO A 320 -1.96 14.14 3.87
N LEU A 321 -3.12 14.40 4.51
CA LEU A 321 -3.22 15.45 5.53
C LEU A 321 -2.34 15.17 6.75
N GLY A 322 -2.34 13.93 7.25
CA GLY A 322 -1.46 13.53 8.34
C GLY A 322 0.01 13.68 7.97
N GLN A 323 0.39 13.24 6.76
CA GLN A 323 1.76 13.39 6.23
C GLN A 323 2.19 14.86 6.14
N TYR A 324 1.30 15.73 5.66
CA TYR A 324 1.57 17.18 5.61
C TYR A 324 1.90 17.76 6.99
N ILE A 325 1.11 17.40 8.01
CA ILE A 325 1.35 17.86 9.38
C ILE A 325 2.65 17.24 9.95
N GLU A 326 2.88 15.95 9.74
CA GLU A 326 4.08 15.25 10.23
C GLU A 326 5.39 15.83 9.66
N LYS A 327 5.40 16.32 8.43
CA LYS A 327 6.55 17.05 7.86
C LYS A 327 6.95 18.27 8.70
N GLN A 328 6.01 18.89 9.39
CA GLN A 328 6.23 20.11 10.20
C GLN A 328 6.55 19.80 11.66
N ILE A 329 5.98 18.71 12.22
CA ILE A 329 6.13 18.37 13.64
C ILE A 329 7.12 17.23 13.90
N GLY A 330 7.61 16.57 12.84
CA GLY A 330 8.47 15.40 12.91
C GLY A 330 7.72 14.10 12.61
N SER A 331 8.40 13.18 11.93
CA SER A 331 7.84 11.87 11.56
C SER A 331 7.53 11.03 12.79
N LYS A 332 6.38 10.36 12.76
CA LYS A 332 5.95 9.40 13.79
C LYS A 332 6.56 8.00 13.60
N GLY A 333 7.21 7.74 12.48
CA GLY A 333 7.78 6.45 12.10
C GLY A 333 6.88 5.66 11.16
N GLU A 334 7.43 5.30 10.01
CA GLU A 334 6.68 4.62 8.96
C GLU A 334 6.55 3.13 9.26
N LEU A 335 5.33 2.64 9.19
CA LEU A 335 5.00 1.22 9.18
C LEU A 335 4.33 0.88 7.85
N VAL A 336 4.79 -0.18 7.22
CA VAL A 336 4.23 -0.62 5.93
C VAL A 336 2.92 -1.37 6.18
N ALA A 337 1.84 -0.89 5.57
CA ALA A 337 0.54 -1.56 5.62
C ALA A 337 0.30 -2.38 4.35
N GLY A 338 -0.12 -3.63 4.51
CA GLY A 338 -0.49 -4.54 3.41
C GLY A 338 -2.00 -4.75 3.25
N GLY A 339 -2.81 -3.89 3.87
CA GLY A 339 -4.28 -3.96 3.81
C GLY A 339 -4.93 -4.81 4.91
N SER A 340 -4.13 -5.39 5.81
CA SER A 340 -4.57 -6.05 7.04
C SER A 340 -3.78 -5.51 8.23
N VAL A 341 -4.41 -5.39 9.39
CA VAL A 341 -3.73 -4.96 10.62
C VAL A 341 -2.59 -5.91 11.01
N SER A 342 -2.70 -7.21 10.69
CA SER A 342 -1.63 -8.18 10.93
C SER A 342 -0.36 -7.90 10.10
N THR A 343 -0.48 -7.29 8.91
CA THR A 343 0.69 -6.85 8.13
C THR A 343 1.42 -5.70 8.82
N THR A 344 0.69 -4.75 9.39
CA THR A 344 1.25 -3.66 10.19
C THR A 344 1.89 -4.19 11.48
N ALA A 345 1.30 -5.21 12.11
CA ALA A 345 1.87 -5.85 13.30
C ALA A 345 3.21 -6.55 13.00
N TRP A 346 3.30 -7.24 11.86
CA TRP A 346 4.55 -7.87 11.41
C TRP A 346 5.63 -6.82 11.11
N ASP A 347 5.25 -5.75 10.40
CA ASP A 347 6.20 -4.69 10.09
C ASP A 347 6.63 -3.91 11.33
N PHE A 348 5.75 -3.74 12.32
CA PHE A 348 6.12 -3.18 13.62
C PHE A 348 7.11 -4.07 14.35
N ALA A 349 6.91 -5.40 14.38
CA ALA A 349 7.88 -6.33 14.96
C ALA A 349 9.27 -6.23 14.31
N ARG A 350 9.31 -6.16 12.97
CA ARG A 350 10.53 -5.90 12.21
C ARG A 350 11.13 -4.53 12.54
N PHE A 351 10.30 -3.48 12.59
CA PHE A 351 10.70 -2.09 12.83
C PHE A 351 11.38 -1.91 14.19
N ILE A 352 10.89 -2.60 15.22
CA ILE A 352 11.52 -2.56 16.54
C ILE A 352 12.82 -3.36 16.61
N GLY A 353 13.15 -4.15 15.57
CA GLY A 353 14.40 -4.90 15.45
C GLY A 353 14.32 -6.36 15.85
N ALA A 354 13.12 -6.96 15.89
CA ALA A 354 12.96 -8.39 16.13
C ALA A 354 13.62 -9.21 15.01
N LYS A 355 14.41 -10.21 15.38
CA LYS A 355 15.05 -11.15 14.44
C LYS A 355 14.17 -12.35 14.13
N GLU A 356 13.28 -12.69 15.03
CA GLU A 356 12.35 -13.82 14.90
C GLU A 356 10.93 -13.33 15.20
N ILE A 357 10.03 -13.60 14.26
CA ILE A 357 8.62 -13.21 14.33
C ILE A 357 7.77 -14.47 14.20
N PHE A 358 7.01 -14.79 15.23
CA PHE A 358 6.09 -15.91 15.27
C PHE A 358 4.65 -15.40 15.10
N CYS A 359 3.85 -16.09 14.31
CA CYS A 359 2.46 -15.71 14.03
C CYS A 359 1.51 -16.79 14.57
N ALA A 360 0.64 -16.41 15.49
CA ALA A 360 -0.45 -17.21 16.01
C ALA A 360 -1.79 -16.66 15.46
N GLY A 361 -2.63 -17.51 14.90
CA GLY A 361 -3.92 -17.11 14.33
C GLY A 361 -3.81 -16.29 13.02
N LEU A 362 -2.65 -16.26 12.38
CA LEU A 362 -2.49 -15.69 11.03
C LEU A 362 -2.82 -16.77 9.99
N ASP A 363 -4.09 -17.15 9.91
CA ASP A 363 -4.50 -18.31 9.12
C ASP A 363 -4.63 -18.02 7.64
N LEU A 364 -4.99 -16.80 7.26
CA LEU A 364 -5.23 -16.37 5.87
C LEU A 364 -6.08 -17.36 5.06
N GLY A 365 -6.95 -18.04 5.75
CA GLY A 365 -7.87 -19.06 5.27
C GLY A 365 -8.83 -19.47 6.38
N TYR A 366 -9.59 -20.52 6.13
CA TYR A 366 -10.64 -20.98 7.02
C TYR A 366 -10.38 -22.43 7.47
N PRO A 367 -9.38 -22.66 8.34
CA PRO A 367 -9.09 -24.01 8.87
C PRO A 367 -10.31 -24.50 9.66
N GLY A 368 -10.71 -25.75 9.40
CA GLY A 368 -11.90 -26.32 10.04
C GLY A 368 -13.22 -25.65 9.64
N LEU A 369 -13.25 -24.83 8.56
CA LEU A 369 -14.40 -24.02 8.15
C LEU A 369 -14.83 -22.98 9.22
N GLU A 370 -13.91 -22.57 10.07
CA GLU A 370 -14.09 -21.48 11.03
C GLU A 370 -13.54 -20.18 10.45
N THR A 371 -14.25 -19.05 10.64
CA THR A 371 -13.86 -17.76 10.04
C THR A 371 -12.95 -16.94 10.94
N HIS A 372 -13.13 -17.03 12.25
CA HIS A 372 -12.39 -16.27 13.27
C HIS A 372 -12.31 -17.09 14.56
N ILE A 373 -11.45 -16.64 15.46
CA ILE A 373 -11.37 -17.19 16.80
C ILE A 373 -12.71 -17.09 17.53
N LYS A 374 -13.02 -18.09 18.34
CA LYS A 374 -14.28 -18.18 19.08
C LYS A 374 -14.49 -16.99 20.03
N GLY A 375 -15.70 -16.45 20.01
CA GLY A 375 -16.09 -15.27 20.78
C GLY A 375 -15.48 -13.97 20.25
N SER A 376 -15.10 -13.92 18.99
CA SER A 376 -14.76 -12.67 18.30
C SER A 376 -16.01 -11.78 18.13
N THR A 377 -15.80 -10.48 17.96
CA THR A 377 -16.90 -9.54 17.67
C THR A 377 -17.62 -9.84 16.35
N PHE A 378 -16.96 -10.53 15.42
CA PHE A 378 -17.58 -11.02 14.19
C PHE A 378 -18.62 -12.11 14.49
N GLU A 379 -18.24 -13.09 15.31
CA GLU A 379 -19.13 -14.16 15.74
C GLU A 379 -20.29 -13.61 16.57
N GLU A 380 -20.01 -12.73 17.53
CA GLU A 380 -21.05 -12.03 18.32
C GLU A 380 -22.05 -11.30 17.41
N ALA A 381 -21.56 -10.61 16.36
CA ALA A 381 -22.42 -9.88 15.43
C ALA A 381 -23.29 -10.81 14.58
N ILE A 382 -22.78 -11.98 14.18
CA ILE A 382 -23.54 -13.01 13.45
C ILE A 382 -24.63 -13.57 14.36
N HIS A 383 -24.31 -13.94 15.60
CA HIS A 383 -25.28 -14.47 16.55
C HIS A 383 -26.33 -13.43 16.96
N ALA A 384 -25.94 -12.18 17.18
CA ALA A 384 -26.88 -11.10 17.50
C ALA A 384 -27.90 -10.81 16.38
N LYS A 385 -27.52 -11.07 15.12
CA LYS A 385 -28.41 -10.92 13.95
C LYS A 385 -29.18 -12.20 13.61
N SER A 386 -28.88 -13.31 14.28
CA SER A 386 -29.53 -14.59 13.98
C SER A 386 -30.99 -14.58 14.37
N SER A 387 -31.79 -15.29 13.60
CA SER A 387 -33.20 -15.51 13.84
C SER A 387 -33.61 -16.92 13.39
N ARG A 388 -34.83 -17.35 13.73
CA ARG A 388 -35.35 -18.65 13.30
C ARG A 388 -35.30 -18.85 11.78
N LEU A 389 -35.50 -17.80 10.98
CA LEU A 389 -35.48 -17.86 9.51
C LEU A 389 -34.14 -17.52 8.90
N SER A 390 -33.21 -16.97 9.68
CA SER A 390 -31.83 -16.65 9.26
C SER A 390 -30.87 -17.00 10.40
N PRO A 391 -30.59 -18.29 10.62
CA PRO A 391 -29.70 -18.74 11.67
C PRO A 391 -28.26 -18.31 11.41
N ALA A 392 -27.42 -18.30 12.46
CA ALA A 392 -26.03 -17.89 12.39
C ALA A 392 -25.23 -18.69 11.35
N GLU A 393 -25.51 -19.97 11.24
CA GLU A 393 -24.87 -20.89 10.29
C GLU A 393 -25.10 -20.49 8.83
N LYS A 394 -26.27 -19.94 8.50
CA LYS A 394 -26.54 -19.42 7.15
C LYS A 394 -25.60 -18.27 6.80
N GLN A 395 -25.37 -17.35 7.74
CA GLN A 395 -24.45 -16.23 7.54
C GLN A 395 -22.99 -16.71 7.46
N GLY A 396 -22.61 -17.67 8.33
CA GLY A 396 -21.30 -18.32 8.25
C GLY A 396 -21.06 -19.01 6.90
N SER A 397 -22.05 -19.76 6.42
CA SER A 397 -21.98 -20.43 5.10
C SER A 397 -21.86 -19.41 3.94
N GLN A 398 -22.54 -18.27 4.01
CA GLN A 398 -22.41 -17.21 3.00
C GLN A 398 -21.01 -16.60 2.96
N ILE A 399 -20.32 -16.49 4.10
CA ILE A 399 -18.92 -16.05 4.16
C ILE A 399 -18.01 -17.12 3.56
N LEU A 400 -18.16 -18.38 3.98
CA LEU A 400 -17.29 -19.49 3.59
C LEU A 400 -17.43 -19.94 2.14
N PHE A 401 -18.62 -19.78 1.55
CA PHE A 401 -18.93 -20.27 0.20
C PHE A 401 -19.42 -19.16 -0.74
N GLY A 402 -19.11 -17.89 -0.41
CA GLY A 402 -19.39 -16.74 -1.24
C GLY A 402 -18.53 -16.67 -2.51
N ALA A 403 -18.77 -15.64 -3.32
CA ALA A 403 -17.98 -15.42 -4.53
C ALA A 403 -16.50 -15.11 -4.21
N GLY A 404 -15.59 -15.61 -5.04
CA GLY A 404 -14.15 -15.36 -4.92
C GLY A 404 -13.40 -16.33 -4.00
N MET A 405 -14.07 -17.37 -3.51
CA MET A 405 -13.43 -18.42 -2.72
C MET A 405 -12.61 -19.37 -3.61
N SER A 406 -11.49 -19.84 -3.09
CA SER A 406 -10.60 -20.79 -3.74
C SER A 406 -10.01 -21.76 -2.72
N GLN A 407 -9.49 -22.87 -3.19
CA GLN A 407 -8.75 -23.83 -2.38
C GLN A 407 -7.27 -23.67 -2.64
N GLU A 408 -6.49 -23.62 -1.56
CA GLU A 408 -5.03 -23.53 -1.57
C GLU A 408 -4.44 -24.57 -0.62
N SER A 409 -3.12 -24.69 -0.56
CA SER A 409 -2.47 -25.66 0.32
C SER A 409 -2.09 -25.02 1.68
N ASP A 410 -2.32 -25.76 2.75
CA ASP A 410 -1.71 -25.48 4.06
C ASP A 410 -0.26 -25.99 4.12
N TYR A 411 0.39 -25.88 5.28
CA TYR A 411 1.76 -26.37 5.45
C TYR A 411 1.89 -27.89 5.52
N GLN A 412 0.78 -28.62 5.67
CA GLN A 412 0.73 -30.10 5.62
C GLN A 412 0.40 -30.62 4.22
N GLY A 413 0.17 -29.72 3.24
CA GLY A 413 -0.27 -30.08 1.90
C GLY A 413 -1.76 -30.38 1.78
N LYS A 414 -2.55 -30.14 2.84
CA LYS A 414 -4.02 -30.28 2.80
C LYS A 414 -4.65 -29.03 2.18
N GLN A 415 -5.82 -29.21 1.58
CA GLN A 415 -6.57 -28.09 1.02
C GLN A 415 -7.21 -27.24 2.13
N ILE A 416 -6.99 -25.94 2.07
CA ILE A 416 -7.62 -24.94 2.92
C ILE A 416 -8.43 -23.96 2.05
N LEU A 417 -9.62 -23.62 2.49
CA LEU A 417 -10.45 -22.63 1.84
C LEU A 417 -9.92 -21.22 2.16
N THR A 418 -9.82 -20.38 1.15
CA THR A 418 -9.35 -18.99 1.27
C THR A 418 -10.04 -18.08 0.25
N ASP A 419 -9.85 -16.78 0.32
CA ASP A 419 -10.38 -15.82 -0.63
C ASP A 419 -9.28 -14.96 -1.29
N SER A 420 -9.66 -14.21 -2.32
CA SER A 420 -8.73 -13.35 -3.06
C SER A 420 -8.06 -12.29 -2.19
N LYS A 421 -8.75 -11.78 -1.16
CA LYS A 421 -8.22 -10.77 -0.23
C LYS A 421 -7.17 -11.38 0.69
N MET A 422 -7.44 -12.56 1.26
CA MET A 422 -6.49 -13.28 2.11
C MET A 422 -5.24 -13.71 1.33
N LYS A 423 -5.42 -14.14 0.06
CA LYS A 423 -4.28 -14.44 -0.83
C LYS A 423 -3.43 -13.22 -1.10
N MET A 424 -4.03 -12.04 -1.26
CA MET A 424 -3.28 -10.79 -1.40
C MET A 424 -2.45 -10.49 -0.14
N PHE A 425 -2.99 -10.74 1.04
CA PHE A 425 -2.22 -10.60 2.27
C PHE A 425 -1.08 -11.62 2.36
N ALA A 426 -1.31 -12.89 1.97
CA ALA A 426 -0.26 -13.90 1.91
C ALA A 426 0.90 -13.46 0.98
N TRP A 427 0.59 -12.91 -0.18
CA TRP A 427 1.60 -12.38 -1.10
C TRP A 427 2.38 -11.18 -0.52
N TRP A 428 1.73 -10.34 0.27
CA TRP A 428 2.42 -9.26 0.96
C TRP A 428 3.46 -9.83 1.95
N PHE A 429 3.08 -10.83 2.77
CA PHE A 429 4.00 -11.47 3.70
C PHE A 429 5.14 -12.18 2.97
N GLU A 430 4.86 -12.91 1.90
CA GLU A 430 5.87 -13.54 1.02
C GLU A 430 6.89 -12.51 0.53
N SER A 431 6.40 -11.40 -0.05
CA SER A 431 7.25 -10.33 -0.57
C SER A 431 8.13 -9.70 0.51
N LYS A 432 7.56 -9.42 1.70
CA LYS A 432 8.31 -8.83 2.80
C LYS A 432 9.28 -9.81 3.44
N GLN A 433 8.94 -11.08 3.52
CA GLN A 433 9.86 -12.10 4.00
C GLN A 433 11.06 -12.25 3.05
N GLU A 434 10.85 -12.20 1.74
CA GLU A 434 11.95 -12.26 0.78
C GLU A 434 12.83 -10.98 0.86
N GLU A 435 12.21 -9.81 0.97
CA GLU A 435 12.93 -8.53 1.13
C GLU A 435 13.83 -8.52 2.38
N PHE A 436 13.36 -9.07 3.50
CA PHE A 436 14.06 -9.03 4.79
C PHE A 436 14.65 -10.38 5.24
N LYS A 437 14.76 -11.37 4.35
CA LYS A 437 15.23 -12.73 4.69
C LYS A 437 16.60 -12.81 5.37
N SER A 438 17.47 -11.81 5.15
CA SER A 438 18.79 -11.74 5.79
C SER A 438 18.73 -11.25 7.25
N SER A 439 17.65 -10.57 7.65
CA SER A 439 17.53 -9.92 8.95
C SER A 439 16.40 -10.45 9.83
N VAL A 440 15.35 -11.03 9.22
CA VAL A 440 14.15 -11.50 9.92
C VAL A 440 13.79 -12.90 9.46
N LYS A 441 13.51 -13.77 10.43
CA LYS A 441 12.91 -15.10 10.20
C LYS A 441 11.47 -15.07 10.68
N SER A 442 10.56 -15.54 9.85
CA SER A 442 9.13 -15.60 10.19
C SER A 442 8.65 -17.03 10.30
N TYR A 443 7.83 -17.26 11.32
CA TYR A 443 7.27 -18.56 11.66
C TYR A 443 5.75 -18.47 11.80
N THR A 444 5.07 -19.55 11.46
CA THR A 444 3.68 -19.78 11.88
C THR A 444 3.63 -20.80 13.00
N LEU A 445 2.78 -20.56 14.00
CA LEU A 445 2.53 -21.52 15.10
C LEU A 445 1.42 -22.52 14.75
N SER A 446 0.98 -22.55 13.49
CA SER A 446 -0.02 -23.53 13.04
C SER A 446 0.28 -24.04 11.64
N ALA A 447 0.43 -25.35 11.50
CA ALA A 447 0.56 -26.00 10.20
C ALA A 447 -0.76 -26.06 9.43
N LYS A 448 -1.90 -25.69 10.04
CA LYS A 448 -3.24 -25.65 9.41
C LYS A 448 -3.53 -24.33 8.69
N SER A 449 -2.67 -23.34 8.81
CA SER A 449 -2.80 -22.03 8.16
C SER A 449 -2.44 -22.12 6.67
N LEU A 450 -2.91 -21.16 5.87
CA LEU A 450 -2.49 -21.01 4.48
C LEU A 450 -0.97 -20.92 4.40
N LYS A 451 -0.36 -21.71 3.52
CA LYS A 451 1.09 -21.71 3.32
C LYS A 451 1.57 -20.39 2.74
N ILE A 452 2.42 -19.69 3.48
CA ILE A 452 3.12 -18.47 3.04
C ILE A 452 4.55 -18.87 2.68
N PRO A 453 5.00 -18.69 1.44
CA PRO A 453 6.39 -18.97 1.06
C PRO A 453 7.36 -18.15 1.91
N GLY A 454 8.46 -18.80 2.35
CA GLY A 454 9.45 -18.17 3.24
C GLY A 454 9.13 -18.24 4.74
N PHE A 455 7.88 -18.51 5.14
CA PHE A 455 7.55 -18.79 6.54
C PHE A 455 7.78 -20.27 6.86
N GLN A 456 8.26 -20.52 8.07
CA GLN A 456 8.48 -21.87 8.61
C GLN A 456 7.41 -22.21 9.65
N VAL A 457 7.11 -23.48 9.82
CA VAL A 457 6.26 -23.95 10.92
C VAL A 457 7.14 -24.12 12.16
N ALA A 458 6.73 -23.52 13.27
CA ALA A 458 7.36 -23.71 14.57
C ALA A 458 6.33 -24.26 15.57
N ASP A 459 6.81 -25.01 16.53
CA ASP A 459 5.99 -25.46 17.65
C ASP A 459 6.00 -24.40 18.76
N VAL A 460 4.88 -24.22 19.44
CA VAL A 460 4.79 -23.31 20.58
C VAL A 460 5.73 -23.77 21.72
N GLU A 461 5.95 -25.07 21.86
CA GLU A 461 6.87 -25.68 22.84
C GLU A 461 8.32 -25.20 22.66
N GLU A 462 8.72 -24.90 21.41
CA GLU A 462 10.04 -24.30 21.15
C GLU A 462 10.20 -22.95 21.85
N LEU A 463 9.17 -22.10 21.79
CA LEU A 463 9.17 -20.81 22.48
C LEU A 463 9.11 -20.98 24.02
N LEU A 464 8.33 -21.94 24.50
CA LEU A 464 8.20 -22.23 25.93
C LEU A 464 9.48 -22.79 26.55
N SER A 465 10.33 -23.46 25.78
CA SER A 465 11.63 -23.96 26.20
C SER A 465 12.69 -22.86 26.38
N ARG A 466 12.45 -21.65 25.83
CA ARG A 466 13.39 -20.53 25.95
C ARG A 466 13.41 -19.94 27.37
N PRO A 467 14.53 -19.35 27.78
CA PRO A 467 14.60 -18.71 29.10
C PRO A 467 13.64 -17.52 29.20
N GLU A 468 13.14 -17.27 30.39
CA GLU A 468 12.35 -16.08 30.68
C GLU A 468 13.22 -14.82 30.59
N LYS A 469 12.69 -13.75 29.95
CA LYS A 469 13.39 -12.48 29.73
C LYS A 469 12.58 -11.29 30.20
N PHE A 470 11.94 -11.45 31.32
CA PHE A 470 11.03 -10.43 31.85
C PHE A 470 11.75 -9.09 32.07
N THR A 471 12.96 -9.10 32.65
CA THR A 471 13.69 -7.86 32.96
C THR A 471 14.12 -7.10 31.72
N GLU A 472 14.62 -7.77 30.68
CA GLU A 472 15.02 -7.17 29.42
C GLU A 472 13.82 -6.58 28.71
N LYS A 473 12.71 -7.30 28.69
CA LYS A 473 11.45 -6.88 28.11
C LYS A 473 10.88 -5.66 28.82
N GLU A 474 10.82 -5.65 30.16
CA GLU A 474 10.37 -4.50 30.93
C GLU A 474 11.24 -3.27 30.70
N LYS A 475 12.56 -3.41 30.61
CA LYS A 475 13.47 -2.33 30.24
C LYS A 475 13.13 -1.79 28.85
N PHE A 476 12.89 -2.66 27.88
CA PHE A 476 12.50 -2.27 26.52
C PHE A 476 11.17 -1.51 26.52
N LEU A 477 10.12 -2.03 27.18
CA LEU A 477 8.80 -1.39 27.25
C LEU A 477 8.78 -0.08 28.04
N ASN A 478 9.75 0.14 28.93
CA ASN A 478 9.88 1.34 29.75
C ASN A 478 10.88 2.35 29.17
N SER A 479 11.84 1.92 28.32
CA SER A 479 12.80 2.82 27.65
C SER A 479 12.12 3.87 26.77
N ALA A 480 10.96 3.55 26.24
CA ALA A 480 10.09 4.45 25.51
C ALA A 480 9.49 5.59 26.36
N GLY A 481 9.73 5.61 27.67
CA GLY A 481 9.29 6.70 28.56
C GLY A 481 10.31 7.82 28.77
N ASN A 482 11.59 7.58 28.46
CA ASN A 482 12.68 8.49 28.85
C ASN A 482 13.26 9.36 27.72
N GLY A 483 12.70 9.30 26.53
CA GLY A 483 13.21 10.03 25.35
C GLY A 483 12.53 11.34 24.99
N GLY A 484 11.60 11.84 25.76
CA GLY A 484 10.86 13.07 25.49
C GLY A 484 11.27 14.19 26.44
N THR A 485 11.76 15.29 25.93
CA THR A 485 11.89 16.58 26.63
C THR A 485 10.54 17.00 27.21
N GLY A 486 10.48 16.96 28.52
CA GLY A 486 9.52 17.46 29.47
C GLY A 486 8.18 18.07 29.01
N VAL A 487 7.12 17.40 29.30
CA VAL A 487 6.00 17.92 30.12
C VAL A 487 5.42 16.73 30.86
N GLY A 488 5.63 16.70 32.18
CA GLY A 488 5.11 15.67 33.06
C GLY A 488 3.59 15.69 33.08
N SER A 489 2.99 14.53 32.89
CA SER A 489 1.64 14.26 33.36
C SER A 489 1.74 13.25 34.49
N ASP A 490 1.81 13.77 35.72
CA ASP A 490 1.53 13.01 36.93
C ASP A 490 0.07 12.54 36.90
N HIS A 491 -0.15 11.33 36.48
CA HIS A 491 -1.32 10.55 36.83
C HIS A 491 -0.83 9.25 37.51
N ALA A 492 -0.31 9.43 38.73
CA ALA A 492 -0.16 8.36 39.66
C ALA A 492 -1.56 7.92 40.15
N CYS A 493 -2.07 6.83 39.64
CA CYS A 493 -3.15 6.12 40.32
C CYS A 493 -2.56 5.39 41.53
N VAL A 494 -2.83 5.97 42.70
CA VAL A 494 -2.58 5.37 43.99
C VAL A 494 -3.34 4.06 44.10
N GLY A 495 -2.61 2.96 44.29
CA GLY A 495 -3.17 1.65 44.56
C GLY A 495 -4.01 1.64 45.85
N LYS A 496 -5.24 1.22 45.72
CA LYS A 496 -5.99 0.60 46.81
C LYS A 496 -6.46 -0.75 46.36
N THR A 497 -5.90 -1.77 47.00
CA THR A 497 -6.38 -3.15 47.05
C THR A 497 -7.87 -3.16 47.44
N CYS A 498 -8.71 -3.79 46.62
CA CYS A 498 -10.04 -4.17 47.03
C CYS A 498 -10.30 -5.62 46.65
N GLU A 499 -10.56 -6.41 47.67
CA GLU A 499 -10.88 -7.82 47.60
C GLU A 499 -12.27 -8.07 47.00
N THR A 500 -12.35 -9.12 46.23
CA THR A 500 -13.46 -10.06 45.96
C THR A 500 -14.91 -9.61 46.10
N GLY A 501 -15.65 -9.74 45.01
CA GLY A 501 -17.11 -9.75 44.98
C GLY A 501 -17.64 -10.03 43.57
N PHE A 502 -17.77 -11.32 43.21
CA PHE A 502 -18.49 -11.71 42.01
C PHE A 502 -20.01 -11.59 42.26
N GLU A 503 -20.65 -10.56 41.75
CA GLU A 503 -22.09 -10.55 41.57
C GLU A 503 -22.44 -10.66 40.07
N ARG A 504 -23.28 -11.65 39.78
CA ARG A 504 -23.90 -11.88 38.45
C ARG A 504 -24.86 -10.74 38.13
N VAL A 505 -24.52 -9.95 37.10
CA VAL A 505 -25.46 -9.01 36.50
C VAL A 505 -26.17 -9.70 35.33
N SER A 506 -27.49 -9.83 35.47
CA SER A 506 -28.38 -10.37 34.47
C SER A 506 -28.40 -9.51 33.19
N ALA A 507 -28.37 -10.17 32.04
CA ALA A 507 -28.47 -9.57 30.73
C ALA A 507 -29.81 -8.85 30.55
N LYS A 508 -29.79 -7.52 30.48
CA LYS A 508 -30.90 -6.73 29.91
C LYS A 508 -30.67 -6.59 28.40
N ALA A 509 -31.71 -6.92 27.65
CA ALA A 509 -31.75 -6.84 26.19
C ALA A 509 -31.34 -5.45 25.68
N MET A 510 -30.42 -5.45 24.71
CA MET A 510 -30.02 -4.23 23.97
C MET A 510 -31.01 -3.95 22.84
N PRO A 511 -31.31 -2.68 22.54
CA PRO A 511 -32.20 -2.30 21.44
C PRO A 511 -31.57 -2.53 20.06
N GLU A 512 -32.42 -2.72 19.07
CA GLU A 512 -32.07 -2.96 17.65
C GLU A 512 -31.18 -1.86 17.06
N PRO A 513 -30.35 -2.21 16.07
CA PRO A 513 -29.50 -1.22 15.40
C PRO A 513 -30.33 -0.40 14.40
N HIS A 514 -30.70 0.79 14.80
CA HIS A 514 -31.19 1.80 13.87
C HIS A 514 -30.07 2.33 12.99
N THR A 515 -30.41 2.65 11.74
CA THR A 515 -29.62 3.48 10.82
C THR A 515 -29.03 4.69 11.53
N PRO A 516 -27.87 5.20 11.13
CA PRO A 516 -27.24 6.34 11.78
C PRO A 516 -28.18 7.56 11.64
N VAL A 517 -28.77 7.95 12.74
CA VAL A 517 -29.44 9.25 12.88
C VAL A 517 -28.32 10.24 13.22
N ASP A 518 -28.09 11.18 12.33
CA ASP A 518 -27.29 12.38 12.61
C ASP A 518 -28.02 13.17 13.69
N GLY A 519 -27.40 13.35 14.84
CA GLY A 519 -27.87 14.24 15.87
C GLY A 519 -28.00 13.63 17.26
N VAL A 520 -26.88 13.40 17.93
CA VAL A 520 -26.80 13.48 19.39
C VAL A 520 -25.62 14.39 19.71
N ALA A 521 -25.95 15.61 20.04
CA ALA A 521 -25.02 16.52 20.71
C ALA A 521 -24.79 15.98 22.13
N GLU A 522 -23.75 15.18 22.30
CA GLU A 522 -23.27 14.84 23.65
C GLU A 522 -22.42 15.99 24.17
N ASN A 523 -22.89 16.55 25.27
CA ASN A 523 -22.19 17.53 26.09
C ASN A 523 -20.75 17.08 26.38
N ALA A 524 -19.79 17.74 25.77
CA ALA A 524 -18.39 17.63 26.08
C ALA A 524 -18.11 18.38 27.39
N THR A 525 -18.20 17.69 28.52
CA THR A 525 -17.62 18.14 29.79
C THR A 525 -16.61 17.12 30.29
N ALA A 526 -15.42 17.19 29.70
CA ALA A 526 -14.18 16.78 30.33
C ALA A 526 -13.05 17.61 29.67
N VAL A 527 -13.01 18.88 29.98
CA VAL A 527 -11.86 19.74 29.70
C VAL A 527 -10.83 19.46 30.77
N GLY A 528 -10.05 18.40 30.61
CA GLY A 528 -8.73 18.28 31.20
C GLY A 528 -7.83 19.31 30.52
N ALA A 529 -7.01 20.03 31.31
CA ALA A 529 -6.12 21.11 30.86
C ALA A 529 -5.44 20.78 29.52
N ARG A 530 -5.82 21.46 28.46
CA ARG A 530 -5.16 21.40 27.16
C ARG A 530 -3.75 21.95 27.36
N GLY A 531 -2.74 21.08 27.32
CA GLY A 531 -1.36 21.49 27.19
C GLY A 531 -1.22 22.45 26.01
N ARG A 532 -0.31 23.43 26.08
CA ARG A 532 -0.04 24.32 24.95
C ARG A 532 0.47 23.46 23.80
N LEU A 533 -0.29 23.42 22.69
CA LEU A 533 0.13 22.76 21.44
C LEU A 533 1.52 23.30 21.05
N SER A 534 2.36 22.42 20.49
CA SER A 534 3.71 22.83 20.10
C SER A 534 3.67 24.00 19.11
N PRO A 535 4.61 24.96 19.18
CA PRO A 535 4.66 26.07 18.23
C PRO A 535 4.70 25.60 16.76
N SER A 536 5.42 24.51 16.48
CA SER A 536 5.50 23.92 15.14
C SER A 536 4.15 23.40 14.65
N PHE A 537 3.37 22.73 15.49
CA PHE A 537 2.03 22.28 15.14
C PHE A 537 1.06 23.46 14.91
N THR A 538 1.11 24.46 15.78
CA THR A 538 0.28 25.67 15.62
C THR A 538 0.61 26.37 14.30
N LEU A 539 1.89 26.49 13.97
CA LEU A 539 2.35 27.04 12.69
C LEU A 539 1.86 26.19 11.50
N ALA A 540 2.01 24.86 11.56
CA ALA A 540 1.56 23.96 10.52
C ALA A 540 0.06 24.09 10.24
N LEU A 541 -0.75 24.17 11.29
CA LEU A 541 -2.20 24.34 11.17
C LEU A 541 -2.57 25.72 10.62
N THR A 542 -1.86 26.76 11.03
CA THR A 542 -2.04 28.14 10.51
C THR A 542 -1.71 28.19 9.02
N ASN A 543 -0.58 27.63 8.61
CA ASN A 543 -0.16 27.55 7.21
C ASN A 543 -1.16 26.76 6.35
N LEU A 544 -1.66 25.65 6.88
CA LEU A 544 -2.70 24.85 6.20
C LEU A 544 -3.97 25.69 5.98
N LYS A 545 -4.48 26.35 7.02
CA LYS A 545 -5.70 27.17 6.93
C LYS A 545 -5.52 28.33 5.95
N SER A 546 -4.42 29.08 6.07
CA SER A 546 -4.09 30.19 5.17
C SER A 546 -3.94 29.73 3.72
N GLY A 547 -3.24 28.61 3.49
CA GLY A 547 -3.08 28.06 2.15
C GLY A 547 -4.40 27.57 1.52
N LEU A 548 -5.30 27.00 2.32
CA LEU A 548 -6.64 26.64 1.86
C LEU A 548 -7.47 27.88 1.47
N GLU A 549 -7.39 28.99 2.24
CA GLU A 549 -8.07 30.24 1.92
C GLU A 549 -7.56 30.84 0.61
N GLU A 550 -6.24 30.88 0.41
CA GLU A 550 -5.64 31.39 -0.81
C GLU A 550 -5.97 30.51 -2.02
N LEU A 551 -5.92 29.19 -1.85
CA LEU A 551 -6.29 28.23 -2.90
C LEU A 551 -7.76 28.40 -3.31
N TYR A 552 -8.68 28.56 -2.34
CA TYR A 552 -10.08 28.86 -2.62
C TYR A 552 -10.24 30.16 -3.43
N SER A 553 -9.57 31.22 -2.99
CA SER A 553 -9.60 32.53 -3.68
C SER A 553 -9.09 32.43 -5.13
N THR A 554 -7.98 31.69 -5.32
CA THR A 554 -7.35 31.47 -6.63
C THR A 554 -8.25 30.63 -7.54
N ALA A 555 -8.81 29.52 -7.04
CA ALA A 555 -9.76 28.68 -7.77
C ALA A 555 -11.04 29.44 -8.14
N LYS A 556 -11.53 30.31 -7.27
CA LYS A 556 -12.69 31.16 -7.53
C LYS A 556 -12.44 32.18 -8.66
N LYS A 557 -11.23 32.73 -8.75
CA LYS A 557 -10.82 33.57 -9.88
C LYS A 557 -10.79 32.77 -11.19
N GLY A 558 -10.17 31.58 -11.18
CA GLY A 558 -10.13 30.69 -12.33
C GLY A 558 -11.51 30.27 -12.80
N PHE A 559 -12.40 29.92 -11.86
CA PHE A 559 -13.79 29.60 -12.17
C PHE A 559 -14.52 30.74 -12.90
N ARG A 560 -14.38 31.98 -12.42
CA ARG A 560 -15.01 33.16 -13.03
C ARG A 560 -14.45 33.41 -14.43
N LEU A 561 -13.13 33.39 -14.60
CA LEU A 561 -12.51 33.58 -15.91
C LEU A 561 -12.94 32.53 -16.93
N ALA A 562 -12.99 31.27 -16.52
CA ALA A 562 -13.47 30.18 -17.40
C ALA A 562 -14.96 30.38 -17.78
N ASP A 563 -15.81 30.79 -16.81
CA ASP A 563 -17.23 31.05 -17.04
C ASP A 563 -17.45 32.25 -17.99
N ASP A 564 -16.69 33.34 -17.80
CA ASP A 564 -16.73 34.52 -18.66
C ASP A 564 -16.21 34.20 -20.07
N GLY A 565 -15.14 33.40 -20.20
CA GLY A 565 -14.62 32.92 -21.45
C GLY A 565 -15.64 32.09 -22.24
N MET A 566 -16.40 31.25 -21.57
CA MET A 566 -17.47 30.45 -22.20
C MET A 566 -18.60 31.34 -22.80
N LYS A 567 -18.88 32.46 -22.15
CA LYS A 567 -19.91 33.43 -22.61
C LYS A 567 -19.39 34.40 -23.67
N SER A 568 -18.06 34.53 -23.79
CA SER A 568 -17.41 35.47 -24.69
C SER A 568 -17.54 35.05 -26.18
N THR A 569 -17.57 36.05 -27.06
CA THR A 569 -17.38 35.86 -28.50
C THR A 569 -15.92 35.56 -28.87
N PHE A 570 -14.97 35.87 -28.00
CA PHE A 570 -13.53 35.63 -28.16
C PHE A 570 -12.97 34.81 -26.98
N PRO A 571 -13.31 33.53 -26.89
CA PRO A 571 -12.97 32.70 -25.69
C PRO A 571 -11.46 32.55 -25.50
N ALA A 572 -10.64 32.62 -26.54
CA ALA A 572 -9.19 32.51 -26.45
C ALA A 572 -8.51 33.62 -25.60
N LYS A 573 -9.15 34.78 -25.41
CA LYS A 573 -8.55 35.90 -24.67
C LYS A 573 -8.29 35.60 -23.18
N VAL A 574 -9.03 34.66 -22.61
CA VAL A 574 -8.87 34.33 -21.17
C VAL A 574 -7.81 33.24 -20.91
N LEU A 575 -7.33 32.52 -21.94
CA LEU A 575 -6.39 31.41 -21.79
C LEU A 575 -5.08 31.80 -21.09
N PRO A 576 -4.39 32.92 -21.47
CA PRO A 576 -3.12 33.28 -20.82
C PRO A 576 -3.26 33.60 -19.31
N GLU A 577 -4.43 34.10 -18.90
CA GLU A 577 -4.69 34.36 -17.49
C GLU A 577 -5.05 33.09 -16.72
N LEU A 578 -5.75 32.15 -17.36
CA LEU A 578 -6.01 30.82 -16.79
C LEU A 578 -4.72 30.03 -16.62
N GLU A 579 -3.80 30.04 -17.58
CA GLU A 579 -2.49 29.41 -17.47
C GLU A 579 -1.69 29.97 -16.27
N LYS A 580 -1.76 31.27 -16.00
CA LYS A 580 -1.14 31.87 -14.82
C LYS A 580 -1.76 31.38 -13.53
N ILE A 581 -3.08 31.19 -13.50
CA ILE A 581 -3.79 30.64 -12.33
C ILE A 581 -3.43 29.17 -12.13
N ASP A 582 -3.43 28.38 -13.17
CA ASP A 582 -3.02 26.97 -13.13
C ASP A 582 -1.57 26.83 -12.66
N SER A 583 -0.66 27.64 -13.22
CA SER A 583 0.74 27.68 -12.79
C SER A 583 0.86 28.08 -11.32
N LYS A 584 0.06 29.06 -10.85
CA LYS A 584 0.04 29.45 -9.44
C LYS A 584 -0.41 28.31 -8.53
N ILE A 585 -1.43 27.54 -8.90
CA ILE A 585 -1.93 26.39 -8.12
C ILE A 585 -0.88 25.26 -8.08
N LEU A 586 -0.24 24.97 -9.22
CA LEU A 586 0.64 23.81 -9.38
C LEU A 586 2.08 24.04 -8.92
N HIS A 587 2.57 25.29 -8.91
CA HIS A 587 3.99 25.62 -8.69
C HIS A 587 4.23 26.61 -7.53
N SER A 588 3.19 27.06 -6.80
CA SER A 588 3.33 27.95 -5.67
C SER A 588 3.82 27.21 -4.41
N GLU A 589 4.11 27.99 -3.35
CA GLU A 589 4.37 27.48 -2.00
C GLU A 589 3.22 26.63 -1.44
N TYR A 590 2.00 26.78 -1.98
CA TYR A 590 0.81 26.00 -1.60
C TYR A 590 0.61 24.72 -2.43
N LYS A 591 1.56 24.32 -3.26
CA LYS A 591 1.49 23.10 -4.09
C LYS A 591 1.13 21.85 -3.26
N GLU A 592 1.75 21.69 -2.09
CA GLU A 592 1.46 20.56 -1.21
C GLU A 592 0.02 20.60 -0.69
N ILE A 593 -0.49 21.77 -0.33
CA ILE A 593 -1.88 21.95 0.11
C ILE A 593 -2.85 21.71 -1.05
N ALA A 594 -2.52 22.20 -2.25
CA ALA A 594 -3.31 21.93 -3.44
C ALA A 594 -3.43 20.42 -3.70
N SER A 595 -2.35 19.65 -3.54
CA SER A 595 -2.35 18.21 -3.73
C SER A 595 -3.27 17.45 -2.74
N LEU A 596 -3.56 18.02 -1.56
CA LEU A 596 -4.48 17.43 -0.58
C LEU A 596 -5.94 17.48 -1.04
N VAL A 597 -6.30 18.53 -1.77
CA VAL A 597 -7.69 18.87 -2.11
C VAL A 597 -8.01 18.73 -3.59
N PHE A 598 -7.00 18.46 -4.43
CA PHE A 598 -7.21 18.31 -5.86
C PHE A 598 -8.05 17.06 -6.16
N PRO A 599 -9.04 17.15 -7.05
CA PRO A 599 -9.88 16.00 -7.39
C PRO A 599 -9.04 14.90 -8.06
N THR A 600 -9.36 13.63 -7.74
CA THR A 600 -8.68 12.47 -8.34
C THR A 600 -8.96 12.38 -9.84
N GLU A 601 -8.03 11.77 -10.60
CA GLU A 601 -8.18 11.53 -12.05
C GLU A 601 -9.50 10.82 -12.37
N LYS A 602 -9.86 9.80 -11.60
CA LYS A 602 -11.13 9.08 -11.77
C LYS A 602 -12.31 10.03 -11.62
N ARG A 603 -12.29 10.87 -10.58
CA ARG A 603 -13.35 11.86 -10.35
C ARG A 603 -13.45 12.83 -11.49
N LEU A 604 -12.32 13.32 -12.00
CA LEU A 604 -12.30 14.22 -13.17
C LEU A 604 -12.81 13.52 -14.43
N SER A 605 -12.42 12.28 -14.67
CA SER A 605 -12.89 11.49 -15.81
C SER A 605 -14.40 11.29 -15.78
N GLU A 606 -14.98 10.92 -14.63
CA GLU A 606 -16.43 10.80 -14.46
C GLU A 606 -17.16 12.11 -14.71
N LEU A 607 -16.61 13.21 -14.24
CA LEU A 607 -17.17 14.53 -14.44
C LEU A 607 -17.12 14.97 -15.90
N PHE A 608 -16.00 14.69 -16.59
CA PHE A 608 -15.82 15.05 -18.00
C PHE A 608 -16.71 14.22 -18.93
N GLN A 609 -16.92 12.94 -18.63
CA GLN A 609 -17.85 12.09 -19.40
C GLN A 609 -19.30 12.60 -19.38
N ASN A 610 -19.70 13.29 -18.32
CA ASN A 610 -21.04 13.85 -18.18
C ASN A 610 -21.18 15.27 -18.77
N LEU A 611 -20.12 15.84 -19.37
CA LEU A 611 -20.19 17.14 -19.99
C LEU A 611 -20.85 17.07 -21.37
N PRO A 612 -21.75 18.00 -21.71
CA PRO A 612 -22.30 18.08 -23.06
C PRO A 612 -21.19 18.41 -24.06
N PRO A 613 -21.11 17.72 -25.20
CA PRO A 613 -20.11 18.00 -26.23
C PRO A 613 -20.31 19.39 -26.83
N LEU A 614 -19.20 20.12 -26.99
CA LEU A 614 -19.17 21.42 -27.64
C LEU A 614 -18.33 21.33 -28.92
N ALA A 615 -18.81 21.96 -30.00
CA ALA A 615 -18.10 21.99 -31.26
C ALA A 615 -16.85 22.88 -31.25
N ASP A 616 -16.80 23.86 -30.36
CA ASP A 616 -15.67 24.75 -30.15
C ASP A 616 -14.70 24.13 -29.11
N GLU A 617 -13.51 23.75 -29.55
CA GLU A 617 -12.47 23.13 -28.72
C GLU A 617 -12.04 24.01 -27.55
N ILE A 618 -11.95 25.34 -27.78
CA ILE A 618 -11.56 26.28 -26.72
C ILE A 618 -12.66 26.34 -25.65
N LYS A 619 -13.91 26.42 -26.05
CA LYS A 619 -15.04 26.39 -25.09
C LYS A 619 -15.13 25.05 -24.40
N SER A 620 -14.83 23.95 -25.07
CA SER A 620 -14.76 22.63 -24.44
C SER A 620 -13.66 22.57 -23.36
N SER A 621 -12.47 23.13 -23.63
CA SER A 621 -11.39 23.25 -22.65
C SER A 621 -11.78 24.14 -21.47
N LEU A 622 -12.38 25.29 -21.73
CA LEU A 622 -12.87 26.20 -20.67
C LEU A 622 -13.95 25.56 -19.80
N GLN A 623 -14.82 24.73 -20.40
CA GLN A 623 -15.83 23.99 -19.65
C GLN A 623 -15.21 23.00 -18.67
N LYS A 624 -14.15 22.28 -19.08
CA LYS A 624 -13.38 21.39 -18.23
C LYS A 624 -12.67 22.15 -17.10
N SER A 625 -11.98 23.25 -17.43
CA SER A 625 -11.29 24.09 -16.43
C SER A 625 -12.27 24.65 -15.39
N ARG A 626 -13.43 25.14 -15.84
CA ARG A 626 -14.50 25.61 -14.95
C ARG A 626 -14.95 24.53 -13.96
N LEU A 627 -15.07 23.30 -14.44
CA LEU A 627 -15.48 22.17 -13.62
C LEU A 627 -14.40 21.80 -12.59
N ILE A 628 -13.13 21.77 -13.00
CA ILE A 628 -11.99 21.53 -12.10
C ILE A 628 -11.97 22.54 -10.96
N TYR A 629 -12.05 23.83 -11.28
CA TYR A 629 -12.07 24.87 -10.25
C TYR A 629 -13.26 24.78 -9.31
N LYS A 630 -14.44 24.39 -9.83
CA LYS A 630 -15.63 24.17 -9.00
C LYS A 630 -15.41 23.02 -7.99
N GLU A 631 -14.91 21.88 -8.45
CA GLU A 631 -14.60 20.73 -7.59
C GLU A 631 -13.52 21.11 -6.55
N LEU A 632 -12.48 21.82 -6.97
CA LEU A 632 -11.42 22.28 -6.07
C LEU A 632 -11.97 23.18 -4.97
N MET A 633 -12.83 24.13 -5.30
CA MET A 633 -13.50 24.99 -4.30
C MET A 633 -14.36 24.18 -3.32
N GLN A 634 -15.07 23.18 -3.79
CA GLN A 634 -15.89 22.30 -2.95
C GLN A 634 -15.03 21.47 -1.99
N SER A 635 -13.92 20.91 -2.49
CA SER A 635 -12.97 20.16 -1.66
C SER A 635 -12.35 21.06 -0.59
N VAL A 636 -11.89 22.27 -0.96
CA VAL A 636 -11.34 23.22 0.02
C VAL A 636 -12.37 23.56 1.09
N THR A 637 -13.62 23.85 0.71
CA THR A 637 -14.69 24.14 1.68
C THR A 637 -14.91 22.98 2.64
N GLN A 638 -14.89 21.74 2.14
CA GLN A 638 -15.01 20.55 2.98
C GLN A 638 -13.87 20.46 4.02
N TYR A 639 -12.62 20.69 3.59
CA TYR A 639 -11.47 20.71 4.50
C TYR A 639 -11.58 21.81 5.56
N GLN A 640 -11.94 23.04 5.15
CA GLN A 640 -12.10 24.17 6.08
C GLN A 640 -13.17 23.89 7.14
N ASN A 641 -14.32 23.31 6.74
CA ASN A 641 -15.38 22.95 7.68
C ASN A 641 -14.89 21.91 8.70
N LEU A 642 -14.23 20.83 8.23
CA LEU A 642 -13.72 19.78 9.10
C LEU A 642 -12.56 20.22 10.02
N LEU A 643 -11.79 21.24 9.65
CA LEU A 643 -10.73 21.81 10.48
C LEU A 643 -11.25 22.83 11.51
N ASN A 644 -12.50 23.24 11.39
CA ASN A 644 -13.16 24.17 12.33
C ASN A 644 -14.14 23.46 13.27
N ASP A 645 -14.61 22.23 12.90
CA ASP A 645 -15.36 21.33 13.79
C ASP A 645 -14.44 20.66 14.84
#